data_e14ce42d92d02b4516fb829dbd47bd39
#
_entry.id   e14ce42d92d02b4516fb829dbd47bd39
#
_cell.length_a   1.000
_cell.length_b   1.000
_cell.length_c   1.000
_cell.angle_alpha   90.00
_cell.angle_beta   90.00
_cell.angle_gamma   90.00
#
_symmetry.space_group_name_H-M   'P 1'
#
loop_
_entity.id
_entity.type
_entity.pdbx_description
1 polymer ?
#
loop_
_entity_poly.entity_id
_entity_poly.type
_entity_poly.pdbx_seq_one_letter_code
_entity_poly.pdbx_strand_id
1 'polypeptide(L)'
;MKKALLLLLSAVALVGGVQASPAYPELVVFTQPHSKIQVNIFLQGDEFVHWAETEDGYSLVHADDGSFVYATKDANGNMVPSAFVATNKDMRTLQVEQFLASTPRHLRFSSKQIDKMRAMWNSYDKMKSQPKVMSDVTGEKKFLVVLFAFQDVEFQHSALEFRNLFNQVNYSAHGNNGSVHDYYYEVSQGLFSLQVDVVGPFKGTREMAHYGNTDNGYQDFAKEAVDSAAKYVDFSQYDNDHDGYIDGMHIIFAGFGEEATGNADQIWSHKWNIFSEPEYNNTIINVYSCSPECASGSGGGGVSDNLTKIGVICHELGHVFGAPDYYDTDYGQYGLFSGLGKWDIMSSGSWNRGGACPAQHNPYTKLYIYQWATADTLNDPQQVVMKSSDRANDQFHIVTTSTDGDFFILENRQYNNWDVYLPGHGMLVYHVSPYAHGASVSNSTHPQQLYLLAYTSDTFPNESPLSYGVVDNTSTPYPGTGHRTSLTDYTIPALRPWSHAYNNTPITHISENNLSQRIYFCFKGAEPRLCRFEAEEASDKAVFNFWEAYGDYKVVLVTNTVNSFTEPSGMLRSGDTLANGDIVLYRGNDTCFLHQNLASGDMHYYRLYLVLNDTTYSPYFLSDSASAMECSAPPWRYFVASQAAGSTLPGCWYGDAWRITQGSSAFQKLVTFHYQDEGTDTRLILPPFSIDSNKTRQHYVLKISINEFSNNNDTNESFRVWMKAAADTPWKLTFSAIPEDGITTYYVPLYNCSEYTRVAFEIGHPSAFVHFSFDTLQLIQGVLVHSYVEGVGGHLNLEGYNVFPQDTTIRFAFRRDPGYQFYRMFVDGRRVLPIFDTAYDVRTDTEHTLYCTFVRNTGVEEVVESPMSCYPNPTNGLLTVTVGEELLSNAVSLELYDVMGRKVIECKSQSAEVSLSLQHLPKGLYLLKAGSQTRKVVLR
;
A
#
# COMPACT_ATOMS: atom_id res chain seq x y z
N MET A 1 39.56 -5.48 -19.61
CA MET A 1 39.68 -6.94 -19.21
C MET A 1 38.29 -7.42 -18.84
N LYS A 2 37.50 -7.82 -19.85
CA LYS A 2 36.22 -8.50 -19.70
C LYS A 2 36.52 -9.98 -19.63
N LYS A 3 36.43 -10.60 -18.44
CA LYS A 3 36.36 -12.05 -18.17
C LYS A 3 36.80 -12.28 -16.73
N ALA A 4 35.87 -12.36 -15.82
CA ALA A 4 35.93 -13.19 -14.61
C ALA A 4 34.78 -12.82 -13.66
N LEU A 5 33.53 -12.96 -14.11
CA LEU A 5 32.40 -13.11 -13.20
C LEU A 5 31.31 -13.93 -13.91
N LEU A 6 31.72 -15.03 -14.49
CA LEU A 6 30.86 -16.11 -14.96
C LEU A 6 31.52 -17.40 -14.54
N LEU A 7 30.81 -18.19 -13.79
CA LEU A 7 31.08 -19.53 -13.31
C LEU A 7 31.28 -19.64 -11.80
N LEU A 8 30.16 -19.63 -11.13
CA LEU A 8 29.85 -20.57 -10.08
C LEU A 8 28.32 -20.71 -10.01
N LEU A 9 27.75 -21.24 -11.08
CA LEU A 9 26.52 -22.02 -11.02
C LEU A 9 26.89 -23.40 -10.43
N SER A 10 27.21 -23.42 -9.15
CA SER A 10 27.06 -24.63 -8.35
C SER A 10 25.61 -24.72 -8.00
N ALA A 11 24.97 -25.82 -8.39
CA ALA A 11 23.64 -26.18 -7.93
C ALA A 11 23.64 -26.14 -6.39
N VAL A 12 23.25 -25.02 -5.81
CA VAL A 12 22.88 -24.91 -4.39
C VAL A 12 21.55 -25.64 -4.31
N ALA A 13 21.54 -26.77 -3.64
CA ALA A 13 20.32 -27.42 -3.22
C ALA A 13 19.51 -26.34 -2.45
N LEU A 14 18.45 -25.87 -3.08
CA LEU A 14 17.47 -25.00 -2.45
C LEU A 14 16.90 -25.80 -1.26
N VAL A 15 17.21 -25.38 -0.05
CA VAL A 15 16.59 -25.90 1.15
C VAL A 15 15.18 -25.30 1.17
N GLY A 16 14.25 -25.97 0.51
CA GLY A 16 12.85 -25.58 0.50
C GLY A 16 12.21 -25.93 1.84
N GLY A 17 12.43 -25.14 2.89
CA GLY A 17 11.66 -25.19 4.13
C GLY A 17 10.23 -24.69 3.91
N VAL A 18 9.35 -24.94 4.85
CA VAL A 18 8.08 -24.19 4.96
C VAL A 18 8.44 -22.72 5.19
N GLN A 19 7.67 -21.81 4.66
CA GLN A 19 7.87 -20.35 4.75
C GLN A 19 6.48 -19.71 4.86
N ALA A 20 6.33 -18.67 5.66
CA ALA A 20 5.05 -18.02 5.86
C ALA A 20 5.13 -16.57 6.29
N SER A 21 3.99 -15.90 6.21
CA SER A 21 3.80 -14.53 6.68
C SER A 21 3.98 -14.41 8.19
N PRO A 22 4.66 -13.37 8.69
CA PRO A 22 4.71 -13.08 10.11
C PRO A 22 3.31 -12.74 10.63
N ALA A 23 3.09 -12.96 11.93
CA ALA A 23 1.86 -12.60 12.62
C ALA A 23 1.45 -11.15 12.35
N TYR A 24 0.14 -10.86 12.36
CA TYR A 24 -0.40 -9.51 12.22
C TYR A 24 0.15 -8.59 13.32
N PRO A 25 0.80 -7.46 12.96
CA PRO A 25 1.59 -6.68 13.91
C PRO A 25 0.78 -5.72 14.80
N GLU A 26 -0.50 -5.54 14.52
CA GLU A 26 -1.35 -4.61 15.26
C GLU A 26 -2.12 -5.34 16.36
N LEU A 27 -2.79 -4.57 17.24
CA LEU A 27 -3.57 -5.11 18.35
C LEU A 27 -4.76 -5.94 17.83
N VAL A 28 -4.89 -7.16 18.31
CA VAL A 28 -6.01 -8.08 18.03
C VAL A 28 -6.89 -8.20 19.27
N VAL A 29 -8.20 -8.19 19.08
CA VAL A 29 -9.17 -8.48 20.14
C VAL A 29 -9.58 -9.93 20.06
N PHE A 30 -9.00 -10.77 20.90
CA PHE A 30 -9.32 -12.19 20.98
C PHE A 30 -10.48 -12.44 21.93
N THR A 31 -11.45 -13.26 21.54
CA THR A 31 -12.57 -13.67 22.40
C THR A 31 -12.29 -15.05 22.98
N GLN A 32 -12.09 -15.14 24.28
CA GLN A 32 -11.84 -16.40 24.97
C GLN A 32 -12.98 -17.41 24.72
N PRO A 33 -12.70 -18.66 24.30
CA PRO A 33 -13.71 -19.60 23.83
C PRO A 33 -14.84 -19.90 24.84
N HIS A 34 -14.50 -20.06 26.12
CA HIS A 34 -15.46 -20.44 27.16
C HIS A 34 -16.04 -19.24 27.89
N SER A 35 -15.21 -18.32 28.35
CA SER A 35 -15.67 -17.18 29.16
C SER A 35 -16.34 -16.09 28.34
N LYS A 36 -16.10 -16.07 27.01
CA LYS A 36 -16.51 -15.00 26.09
C LYS A 36 -15.94 -13.63 26.45
N ILE A 37 -14.93 -13.58 27.33
CA ILE A 37 -14.22 -12.36 27.67
C ILE A 37 -13.31 -11.99 26.51
N GLN A 38 -13.31 -10.73 26.15
CA GLN A 38 -12.39 -10.18 25.14
C GLN A 38 -11.07 -9.79 25.80
N VAL A 39 -9.96 -10.14 25.17
CA VAL A 39 -8.61 -9.76 25.58
C VAL A 39 -7.86 -9.16 24.42
N ASN A 40 -7.20 -8.04 24.69
CA ASN A 40 -6.34 -7.36 23.75
C ASN A 40 -4.98 -8.04 23.73
N ILE A 41 -4.54 -8.50 22.56
CA ILE A 41 -3.30 -9.22 22.41
C ILE A 41 -2.53 -8.74 21.19
N PHE A 42 -1.20 -8.88 21.23
CA PHE A 42 -0.32 -8.80 20.08
C PHE A 42 0.10 -10.21 19.70
N LEU A 43 -0.22 -10.63 18.49
CA LEU A 43 0.24 -11.90 17.95
C LEU A 43 1.72 -11.82 17.60
N GLN A 44 2.43 -12.92 17.76
CA GLN A 44 3.87 -13.01 17.57
C GLN A 44 4.21 -14.32 16.85
N GLY A 45 5.26 -14.29 16.03
CA GLY A 45 5.75 -15.49 15.40
C GLY A 45 5.29 -15.70 13.97
N ASP A 46 5.36 -16.95 13.54
CA ASP A 46 4.97 -17.47 12.23
C ASP A 46 4.25 -18.83 12.40
N GLU A 47 4.03 -19.55 11.31
CA GLU A 47 3.38 -20.85 11.31
C GLU A 47 4.11 -21.92 12.14
N PHE A 48 5.42 -21.77 12.31
CA PHE A 48 6.23 -22.74 13.07
C PHE A 48 6.19 -22.51 14.56
N VAL A 49 6.31 -21.24 14.95
CA VAL A 49 6.50 -20.84 16.34
C VAL A 49 5.72 -19.56 16.58
N HIS A 50 4.59 -19.67 17.20
CA HIS A 50 3.72 -18.52 17.50
C HIS A 50 3.26 -18.51 18.96
N TRP A 51 2.99 -17.30 19.46
CA TRP A 51 2.45 -17.00 20.77
C TRP A 51 1.78 -15.62 20.72
N ALA A 52 1.24 -15.18 21.82
CA ALA A 52 0.75 -13.80 21.91
C ALA A 52 1.36 -13.07 23.11
N GLU A 53 1.19 -11.76 23.15
CA GLU A 53 1.55 -10.94 24.29
C GLU A 53 0.41 -9.98 24.65
N THR A 54 0.26 -9.69 25.94
CA THR A 54 -0.64 -8.62 26.39
C THR A 54 -0.03 -7.24 26.09
N GLU A 55 -0.86 -6.18 26.15
CA GLU A 55 -0.39 -4.79 25.99
C GLU A 55 0.75 -4.39 26.95
N ASP A 56 0.82 -5.03 28.13
CA ASP A 56 1.87 -4.80 29.11
C ASP A 56 2.99 -5.86 29.08
N GLY A 57 3.06 -6.67 28.00
CA GLY A 57 4.21 -7.53 27.66
C GLY A 57 4.26 -8.88 28.33
N TYR A 58 3.16 -9.39 28.89
CA TYR A 58 3.13 -10.78 29.37
C TYR A 58 2.80 -11.74 28.24
N SER A 59 3.65 -12.74 28.06
CA SER A 59 3.49 -13.73 27.00
C SER A 59 2.32 -14.66 27.30
N LEU A 60 1.60 -15.04 26.26
CA LEU A 60 0.41 -15.88 26.29
C LEU A 60 0.63 -17.10 25.39
N VAL A 61 0.07 -18.23 25.78
CA VAL A 61 0.06 -19.45 24.99
C VAL A 61 -1.34 -20.07 25.03
N HIS A 62 -1.67 -20.90 24.05
CA HIS A 62 -2.93 -21.64 24.05
C HIS A 62 -2.92 -22.73 25.11
N ALA A 63 -4.03 -22.86 25.84
CA ALA A 63 -4.38 -24.05 26.60
C ALA A 63 -5.08 -25.06 25.68
N ASP A 64 -5.26 -26.31 26.14
CA ASP A 64 -5.88 -27.39 25.36
C ASP A 64 -7.33 -27.08 24.94
N ASP A 65 -8.00 -26.14 25.59
CA ASP A 65 -9.34 -25.68 25.27
C ASP A 65 -9.41 -24.50 24.29
N GLY A 66 -8.28 -24.10 23.72
CA GLY A 66 -8.15 -22.96 22.81
C GLY A 66 -8.12 -21.59 23.48
N SER A 67 -8.19 -21.51 24.82
CA SER A 67 -8.08 -20.25 25.54
C SER A 67 -6.63 -19.76 25.58
N PHE A 68 -6.40 -18.45 25.42
CA PHE A 68 -5.12 -17.87 25.79
C PHE A 68 -4.97 -17.78 27.31
N VAL A 69 -3.88 -18.36 27.81
CA VAL A 69 -3.49 -18.29 29.23
C VAL A 69 -2.13 -17.62 29.36
N TYR A 70 -1.86 -17.00 30.51
CA TYR A 70 -0.54 -16.45 30.75
C TYR A 70 0.52 -17.55 30.74
N ALA A 71 1.63 -17.30 30.06
CA ALA A 71 2.76 -18.20 30.02
C ALA A 71 3.60 -18.14 31.30
N THR A 72 4.21 -19.25 31.64
CA THR A 72 5.23 -19.36 32.72
C THR A 72 6.39 -20.24 32.25
N LYS A 73 7.45 -20.37 33.05
CA LYS A 73 8.56 -21.30 32.78
C LYS A 73 8.48 -22.52 33.68
N ASP A 74 8.67 -23.70 33.09
CA ASP A 74 8.87 -24.94 33.84
C ASP A 74 10.26 -25.01 34.46
N ALA A 75 10.55 -26.10 35.20
CA ALA A 75 11.87 -26.33 35.82
C ALA A 75 13.02 -26.48 34.83
N ASN A 76 12.74 -26.70 33.54
CA ASN A 76 13.71 -26.83 32.47
C ASN A 76 13.88 -25.51 31.68
N GLY A 77 13.16 -24.46 32.08
CA GLY A 77 13.14 -23.16 31.39
C GLY A 77 12.24 -23.10 30.15
N ASN A 78 11.43 -24.10 29.88
CA ASN A 78 10.49 -24.11 28.79
C ASN A 78 9.30 -23.18 29.08
N MET A 79 8.82 -22.49 28.08
CA MET A 79 7.59 -21.72 28.13
C MET A 79 6.39 -22.66 28.09
N VAL A 80 5.53 -22.60 29.11
CA VAL A 80 4.37 -23.48 29.29
C VAL A 80 3.14 -22.70 29.75
N PRO A 81 1.91 -23.20 29.48
CA PRO A 81 0.70 -22.56 29.95
C PRO A 81 0.61 -22.58 31.49
N SER A 82 0.16 -21.46 32.07
CA SER A 82 -0.23 -21.40 33.47
C SER A 82 -1.71 -21.77 33.65
N ALA A 83 -2.18 -21.81 34.91
CA ALA A 83 -3.60 -22.01 35.19
C ALA A 83 -4.47 -20.74 35.06
N PHE A 84 -3.89 -19.59 34.65
CA PHE A 84 -4.57 -18.32 34.65
C PHE A 84 -4.93 -17.90 33.22
N VAL A 85 -6.24 -17.83 32.91
CA VAL A 85 -6.75 -17.32 31.63
C VAL A 85 -6.40 -15.83 31.50
N ALA A 86 -5.93 -15.46 30.32
CA ALA A 86 -5.56 -14.09 30.00
C ALA A 86 -6.79 -13.17 29.99
N THR A 87 -6.62 -11.99 30.57
CA THR A 87 -7.60 -10.90 30.59
C THR A 87 -6.90 -9.57 30.43
N ASN A 88 -7.64 -8.54 30.01
CA ASN A 88 -7.14 -7.18 30.02
C ASN A 88 -6.72 -6.74 31.43
N LYS A 89 -5.78 -5.82 31.51
CA LYS A 89 -5.15 -5.41 32.78
C LYS A 89 -6.15 -4.94 33.83
N ASP A 90 -7.20 -4.22 33.46
CA ASP A 90 -8.27 -3.70 34.31
C ASP A 90 -9.22 -4.79 34.83
N MET A 91 -9.20 -5.97 34.23
CA MET A 91 -10.04 -7.12 34.60
C MET A 91 -9.30 -8.20 35.42
N ARG A 92 -8.01 -8.00 35.70
CA ARG A 92 -7.19 -8.95 36.45
C ARG A 92 -7.62 -9.07 37.92
N THR A 93 -7.71 -10.29 38.40
CA THR A 93 -7.95 -10.56 39.82
C THR A 93 -6.65 -10.36 40.62
N LEU A 94 -6.77 -10.20 41.94
CA LEU A 94 -5.61 -10.10 42.83
C LEU A 94 -4.68 -11.34 42.71
N GLN A 95 -5.23 -12.52 42.49
CA GLN A 95 -4.45 -13.76 42.29
C GLN A 95 -3.65 -13.70 40.99
N VAL A 96 -4.23 -13.21 39.90
CA VAL A 96 -3.53 -13.02 38.64
C VAL A 96 -2.42 -11.98 38.80
N GLU A 97 -2.69 -10.84 39.45
CA GLU A 97 -1.67 -9.81 39.69
C GLU A 97 -0.49 -10.32 40.54
N GLN A 98 -0.77 -11.15 41.57
CA GLN A 98 0.27 -11.79 42.37
C GLN A 98 1.11 -12.76 41.57
N PHE A 99 0.50 -13.56 40.69
CA PHE A 99 1.21 -14.46 39.76
C PHE A 99 2.09 -13.65 38.82
N LEU A 100 1.55 -12.64 38.18
CA LEU A 100 2.23 -11.82 37.20
C LEU A 100 3.38 -11.00 37.81
N ALA A 101 3.28 -10.59 39.06
CA ALA A 101 4.36 -9.91 39.76
C ALA A 101 5.65 -10.72 39.85
N SER A 102 5.56 -12.07 39.79
CA SER A 102 6.71 -12.97 39.76
C SER A 102 7.02 -13.54 38.38
N THR A 103 6.23 -13.23 37.37
CA THR A 103 6.39 -13.73 36.01
C THR A 103 7.15 -12.71 35.15
N PRO A 104 8.27 -13.08 34.53
CA PRO A 104 8.97 -12.19 33.61
C PRO A 104 8.09 -11.83 32.43
N ARG A 105 8.25 -10.61 31.92
CA ARG A 105 7.65 -10.19 30.65
C ARG A 105 8.46 -10.70 29.46
N HIS A 106 7.85 -10.74 28.29
CA HIS A 106 8.47 -11.16 27.04
C HIS A 106 9.15 -12.54 27.15
N LEU A 107 8.45 -13.50 27.78
CA LEU A 107 8.90 -14.88 27.79
C LEU A 107 8.94 -15.44 26.37
N ARG A 108 9.92 -16.30 26.13
CA ARG A 108 10.11 -16.97 24.84
C ARG A 108 10.17 -18.48 25.04
N PHE A 109 9.90 -19.21 23.98
CA PHE A 109 10.15 -20.66 23.91
C PHE A 109 11.63 -20.94 24.08
N SER A 110 11.97 -22.04 24.69
CA SER A 110 13.36 -22.51 24.72
C SER A 110 13.78 -22.99 23.32
N SER A 111 15.08 -22.91 23.00
CA SER A 111 15.60 -23.41 21.70
C SER A 111 15.19 -24.86 21.45
N LYS A 112 15.14 -25.69 22.50
CA LYS A 112 14.69 -27.08 22.38
C LYS A 112 13.21 -27.22 22.00
N GLN A 113 12.36 -26.29 22.47
CA GLN A 113 10.95 -26.26 22.06
C GLN A 113 10.83 -25.83 20.60
N ILE A 114 11.55 -24.80 20.21
CA ILE A 114 11.59 -24.30 18.84
C ILE A 114 12.10 -25.39 17.89
N ASP A 115 13.21 -26.05 18.20
CA ASP A 115 13.75 -27.16 17.41
C ASP A 115 12.72 -28.28 17.24
N LYS A 116 11.94 -28.59 18.29
CA LYS A 116 10.90 -29.61 18.23
C LYS A 116 9.73 -29.17 17.35
N MET A 117 9.26 -27.94 17.48
CA MET A 117 8.19 -27.37 16.67
C MET A 117 8.58 -27.40 15.18
N ARG A 118 9.76 -26.95 14.86
CA ARG A 118 10.29 -26.97 13.48
C ARG A 118 10.50 -28.35 12.92
N ALA A 119 10.96 -29.30 13.75
CA ALA A 119 11.18 -30.67 13.31
C ALA A 119 9.87 -31.37 12.86
N MET A 120 8.72 -30.94 13.35
CA MET A 120 7.42 -31.43 12.91
C MET A 120 7.14 -31.07 11.44
N TRP A 121 7.64 -29.92 10.99
CA TRP A 121 7.48 -29.41 9.64
C TRP A 121 8.61 -29.89 8.69
N ASN A 122 9.78 -30.19 9.20
CA ASN A 122 10.92 -30.67 8.42
C ASN A 122 10.74 -32.17 8.07
N SER A 123 10.15 -32.43 6.94
CA SER A 123 9.87 -33.81 6.50
C SER A 123 10.29 -34.06 5.05
N TYR A 124 11.41 -33.45 4.63
CA TYR A 124 12.01 -33.72 3.30
C TYR A 124 12.24 -35.19 3.01
N ASP A 125 12.56 -35.98 4.04
CA ASP A 125 12.73 -37.45 3.91
C ASP A 125 11.45 -38.16 3.42
N LYS A 126 10.32 -37.49 3.42
CA LYS A 126 9.02 -38.02 2.96
C LYS A 126 8.75 -37.76 1.48
N MET A 127 9.48 -36.82 0.85
CA MET A 127 9.28 -36.47 -0.56
C MET A 127 10.04 -37.41 -1.49
N LYS A 128 9.46 -37.68 -2.65
CA LYS A 128 10.11 -38.48 -3.74
C LYS A 128 10.93 -37.59 -4.66
N SER A 129 10.55 -36.32 -4.79
CA SER A 129 11.24 -35.34 -5.63
C SER A 129 11.70 -34.13 -4.78
N GLN A 130 12.61 -33.31 -5.31
CA GLN A 130 12.96 -32.05 -4.71
C GLN A 130 11.82 -31.04 -4.95
N PRO A 131 11.47 -30.22 -3.94
CA PRO A 131 10.55 -29.13 -4.17
C PRO A 131 11.03 -28.23 -5.30
N LYS A 132 10.11 -27.87 -6.17
CA LYS A 132 10.38 -26.93 -7.25
C LYS A 132 9.89 -25.53 -6.84
N VAL A 133 10.73 -24.54 -7.10
CA VAL A 133 10.32 -23.14 -7.13
C VAL A 133 10.38 -22.69 -8.57
N MET A 134 9.59 -21.69 -8.92
CA MET A 134 9.62 -21.13 -10.26
C MET A 134 11.04 -20.61 -10.56
N SER A 135 11.69 -21.21 -11.54
CA SER A 135 13.10 -20.94 -11.87
C SER A 135 13.29 -19.65 -12.69
N ASP A 136 12.23 -19.20 -13.39
CA ASP A 136 12.22 -18.01 -14.22
C ASP A 136 11.01 -17.15 -13.86
N VAL A 137 11.27 -16.07 -13.12
CA VAL A 137 10.27 -15.09 -12.66
C VAL A 137 10.24 -13.89 -13.63
N THR A 138 10.20 -14.19 -14.94
CA THR A 138 10.10 -13.15 -15.99
C THR A 138 9.07 -13.53 -17.04
N GLY A 139 8.60 -12.55 -17.83
CA GLY A 139 7.59 -12.74 -18.84
C GLY A 139 6.20 -13.00 -18.26
N GLU A 140 5.31 -13.48 -19.12
CA GLU A 140 3.95 -13.85 -18.73
C GLU A 140 3.93 -15.29 -18.22
N LYS A 141 3.40 -15.50 -17.01
CA LYS A 141 3.26 -16.81 -16.40
C LYS A 141 1.80 -17.08 -16.04
N LYS A 142 1.36 -18.30 -16.32
CA LYS A 142 0.02 -18.76 -15.96
C LYS A 142 0.07 -19.45 -14.58
N PHE A 143 -0.85 -19.10 -13.69
CA PHE A 143 -0.86 -19.56 -12.31
C PHE A 143 -2.27 -20.02 -11.88
N LEU A 144 -2.35 -20.96 -10.95
CA LEU A 144 -3.61 -21.53 -10.49
C LEU A 144 -3.93 -21.08 -9.06
N VAL A 145 -5.16 -20.60 -8.86
CA VAL A 145 -5.75 -20.36 -7.55
C VAL A 145 -6.95 -21.29 -7.34
N VAL A 146 -6.94 -22.00 -6.22
CA VAL A 146 -8.01 -22.92 -5.82
C VAL A 146 -8.74 -22.36 -4.63
N LEU A 147 -10.05 -22.16 -4.73
CA LEU A 147 -10.90 -21.78 -3.62
C LEU A 147 -11.37 -23.05 -2.88
N PHE A 148 -11.11 -23.15 -1.56
CA PHE A 148 -11.39 -24.34 -0.77
C PHE A 148 -12.15 -24.00 0.52
N ALA A 149 -13.38 -24.52 0.64
CA ALA A 149 -14.26 -24.39 1.79
C ALA A 149 -14.17 -25.63 2.71
N PHE A 150 -14.61 -25.48 3.95
CA PHE A 150 -14.65 -26.57 4.93
C PHE A 150 -16.06 -27.07 5.16
N GLN A 151 -16.23 -28.14 5.97
CA GLN A 151 -17.56 -28.64 6.30
C GLN A 151 -18.39 -27.62 7.09
N ASP A 152 -17.72 -26.84 7.91
CA ASP A 152 -18.28 -25.88 8.86
C ASP A 152 -18.07 -24.41 8.44
N VAL A 153 -17.22 -24.13 7.44
CA VAL A 153 -16.93 -22.76 6.95
C VAL A 153 -17.10 -22.69 5.45
N GLU A 154 -18.03 -21.87 4.99
CA GLU A 154 -18.31 -21.60 3.57
C GLU A 154 -17.74 -20.25 3.15
N PHE A 155 -17.50 -20.07 1.86
CA PHE A 155 -17.11 -18.78 1.30
C PHE A 155 -18.22 -17.75 1.44
N GLN A 156 -17.84 -16.51 1.80
CA GLN A 156 -18.71 -15.34 1.84
C GLN A 156 -18.57 -14.53 0.54
N HIS A 157 -17.45 -14.67 -0.15
CA HIS A 157 -17.12 -13.96 -1.38
C HIS A 157 -17.18 -14.86 -2.60
N SER A 158 -17.52 -14.28 -3.74
CA SER A 158 -17.65 -15.02 -4.99
C SER A 158 -16.29 -15.28 -5.68
N ALA A 159 -16.22 -16.31 -6.52
CA ALA A 159 -15.05 -16.55 -7.35
C ALA A 159 -14.70 -15.38 -8.29
N LEU A 160 -15.68 -14.53 -8.65
CA LEU A 160 -15.44 -13.33 -9.44
C LEU A 160 -14.64 -12.26 -8.64
N GLU A 161 -14.95 -12.09 -7.35
CA GLU A 161 -14.21 -11.15 -6.49
C GLU A 161 -12.74 -11.58 -6.37
N PHE A 162 -12.46 -12.87 -6.24
CA PHE A 162 -11.09 -13.39 -6.27
C PHE A 162 -10.41 -13.21 -7.63
N ARG A 163 -11.11 -13.47 -8.75
CA ARG A 163 -10.55 -13.20 -10.07
C ARG A 163 -10.15 -11.73 -10.22
N ASN A 164 -10.96 -10.82 -9.70
CA ASN A 164 -10.65 -9.39 -9.70
C ASN A 164 -9.48 -9.07 -8.77
N LEU A 165 -9.44 -9.65 -7.55
CA LEU A 165 -8.34 -9.47 -6.61
C LEU A 165 -6.98 -9.91 -7.19
N PHE A 166 -6.97 -10.98 -7.97
CA PHE A 166 -5.74 -11.50 -8.57
C PHE A 166 -5.36 -10.81 -9.89
N ASN A 167 -6.33 -10.49 -10.78
CA ASN A 167 -6.02 -10.13 -12.16
C ASN A 167 -6.46 -8.73 -12.58
N GLN A 168 -7.39 -8.08 -11.86
CA GLN A 168 -7.95 -6.82 -12.33
C GLN A 168 -6.91 -5.71 -12.24
N VAL A 169 -6.57 -5.13 -13.38
CA VAL A 169 -5.67 -3.97 -13.46
C VAL A 169 -6.28 -2.77 -12.73
N ASN A 170 -5.45 -2.07 -11.94
CA ASN A 170 -5.86 -0.96 -11.07
C ASN A 170 -6.98 -1.33 -10.08
N TYR A 171 -6.92 -2.53 -9.52
CA TYR A 171 -7.86 -2.98 -8.52
C TYR A 171 -7.80 -2.11 -7.25
N SER A 172 -8.93 -1.54 -6.85
CA SER A 172 -9.02 -0.65 -5.68
C SER A 172 -10.12 -1.04 -4.70
N ALA A 173 -10.84 -2.14 -4.96
CA ALA A 173 -11.90 -2.59 -4.08
C ALA A 173 -11.33 -3.05 -2.73
N HIS A 174 -12.15 -2.97 -1.69
CA HIS A 174 -11.78 -3.32 -0.32
C HIS A 174 -10.54 -2.57 0.21
N GLY A 175 -10.21 -1.40 -0.35
CA GLY A 175 -9.09 -0.55 0.05
C GLY A 175 -7.70 -1.02 -0.42
N ASN A 176 -7.61 -2.05 -1.28
CA ASN A 176 -6.34 -2.46 -1.88
C ASN A 176 -5.78 -1.38 -2.80
N ASN A 177 -4.44 -1.32 -2.90
CA ASN A 177 -3.72 -0.38 -3.77
C ASN A 177 -3.59 -0.86 -5.21
N GLY A 178 -3.91 -2.11 -5.48
CA GLY A 178 -3.86 -2.82 -6.74
C GLY A 178 -4.26 -4.28 -6.53
N SER A 179 -4.27 -5.07 -7.61
CA SER A 179 -4.40 -6.53 -7.57
C SER A 179 -3.04 -7.20 -7.32
N VAL A 180 -3.05 -8.53 -7.17
CA VAL A 180 -1.82 -9.33 -7.14
C VAL A 180 -1.03 -9.17 -8.45
N HIS A 181 -1.73 -9.14 -9.59
CA HIS A 181 -1.12 -8.83 -10.89
C HIS A 181 -0.47 -7.45 -10.89
N ASP A 182 -1.20 -6.39 -10.45
CA ASP A 182 -0.66 -5.03 -10.40
C ASP A 182 0.60 -4.96 -9.57
N TYR A 183 0.61 -5.62 -8.39
CA TYR A 183 1.77 -5.64 -7.51
C TYR A 183 3.02 -6.20 -8.23
N TYR A 184 2.93 -7.43 -8.72
CA TYR A 184 4.08 -8.08 -9.35
C TYR A 184 4.51 -7.43 -10.66
N TYR A 185 3.55 -6.95 -11.45
CA TYR A 185 3.83 -6.22 -12.67
C TYR A 185 4.57 -4.91 -12.40
N GLU A 186 4.10 -4.12 -11.44
CA GLU A 186 4.69 -2.82 -11.11
C GLU A 186 6.04 -2.95 -10.39
N VAL A 187 6.17 -3.86 -9.42
CA VAL A 187 7.45 -4.01 -8.68
C VAL A 187 8.55 -4.65 -9.52
N SER A 188 8.20 -5.42 -10.56
CA SER A 188 9.12 -5.91 -11.58
C SER A 188 9.35 -4.91 -12.72
N GLN A 189 8.62 -3.79 -12.74
CA GLN A 189 8.59 -2.82 -13.84
C GLN A 189 8.22 -3.44 -15.20
N GLY A 190 7.20 -4.29 -15.19
CA GLY A 190 6.67 -4.97 -16.35
C GLY A 190 7.47 -6.19 -16.83
N LEU A 191 8.52 -6.57 -16.11
CA LEU A 191 9.29 -7.77 -16.47
C LEU A 191 8.56 -9.07 -16.14
N PHE A 192 7.63 -9.06 -15.21
CA PHE A 192 6.87 -10.23 -14.78
C PHE A 192 5.37 -9.92 -14.75
N SER A 193 4.59 -10.72 -15.46
CA SER A 193 3.13 -10.61 -15.55
C SER A 193 2.49 -11.93 -15.17
N LEU A 194 1.68 -11.92 -14.12
CA LEU A 194 1.02 -13.10 -13.59
C LEU A 194 -0.43 -13.16 -14.07
N GLN A 195 -0.78 -14.22 -14.83
CA GLN A 195 -2.16 -14.51 -15.22
C GLN A 195 -2.72 -15.64 -14.37
N VAL A 196 -3.80 -15.38 -13.65
CA VAL A 196 -4.32 -16.30 -12.64
C VAL A 196 -5.69 -16.87 -13.05
N ASP A 197 -5.77 -18.19 -13.15
CA ASP A 197 -7.05 -18.90 -13.21
C ASP A 197 -7.55 -19.19 -11.79
N VAL A 198 -8.79 -18.82 -11.50
CA VAL A 198 -9.43 -19.08 -10.20
C VAL A 198 -10.51 -20.13 -10.36
N VAL A 199 -10.41 -21.23 -9.64
CA VAL A 199 -11.37 -22.35 -9.68
C VAL A 199 -11.95 -22.67 -8.30
N GLY A 200 -13.13 -23.22 -8.28
CA GLY A 200 -13.87 -23.51 -7.05
C GLY A 200 -15.01 -22.51 -6.81
N PRO A 201 -15.56 -22.40 -5.56
CA PRO A 201 -15.06 -23.07 -4.37
C PRO A 201 -15.37 -24.59 -4.35
N PHE A 202 -14.39 -25.36 -3.89
CA PHE A 202 -14.56 -26.78 -3.60
C PHE A 202 -14.75 -26.98 -2.09
N LYS A 203 -15.48 -28.03 -1.70
CA LYS A 203 -15.75 -28.30 -0.31
C LYS A 203 -14.95 -29.51 0.18
N GLY A 204 -14.17 -29.29 1.21
CA GLY A 204 -13.40 -30.30 1.90
C GLY A 204 -14.28 -31.33 2.66
N THR A 205 -13.67 -32.40 3.09
CA THR A 205 -14.35 -33.51 3.76
C THR A 205 -14.40 -33.37 5.28
N ARG A 206 -13.74 -32.39 5.86
CA ARG A 206 -13.58 -32.16 7.30
C ARG A 206 -13.88 -30.71 7.67
N GLU A 207 -14.03 -30.46 8.98
CA GLU A 207 -14.12 -29.13 9.57
C GLU A 207 -12.76 -28.41 9.51
N MET A 208 -12.76 -27.09 9.56
CA MET A 208 -11.53 -26.26 9.46
C MET A 208 -10.50 -26.64 10.52
N ALA A 209 -10.93 -26.90 11.76
CA ALA A 209 -10.05 -27.31 12.86
C ALA A 209 -9.24 -28.59 12.59
N HIS A 210 -9.74 -29.51 11.75
CA HIS A 210 -8.96 -30.68 11.35
C HIS A 210 -7.74 -30.27 10.52
N TYR A 211 -7.91 -29.33 9.60
CA TYR A 211 -6.85 -28.92 8.70
C TYR A 211 -5.85 -27.97 9.38
N GLY A 212 -6.30 -27.11 10.31
CA GLY A 212 -5.45 -26.15 11.00
C GLY A 212 -4.73 -26.70 12.24
N ASN A 213 -5.37 -27.60 12.97
CA ASN A 213 -4.93 -28.00 14.32
C ASN A 213 -4.61 -29.50 14.45
N THR A 214 -4.12 -30.18 13.41
CA THR A 214 -3.67 -31.58 13.48
C THR A 214 -2.35 -31.80 12.75
N ASP A 215 -1.56 -32.78 13.21
CA ASP A 215 -0.20 -33.06 12.70
C ASP A 215 -0.11 -33.26 11.17
N ASN A 216 -1.18 -33.69 10.51
CA ASN A 216 -1.23 -33.91 9.06
C ASN A 216 -2.27 -33.01 8.35
N GLY A 217 -2.91 -32.11 9.07
CA GLY A 217 -4.02 -31.31 8.57
C GLY A 217 -3.69 -30.54 7.30
N TYR A 218 -2.56 -29.87 7.26
CA TYR A 218 -2.11 -29.11 6.08
C TYR A 218 -1.83 -29.99 4.85
N GLN A 219 -1.38 -31.26 5.05
CA GLN A 219 -1.18 -32.19 3.94
C GLN A 219 -2.53 -32.70 3.38
N ASP A 220 -3.50 -32.97 4.27
CA ASP A 220 -4.86 -33.33 3.85
C ASP A 220 -5.53 -32.17 3.12
N PHE A 221 -5.37 -30.95 3.63
CA PHE A 221 -5.86 -29.70 3.03
C PHE A 221 -5.36 -29.52 1.59
N ALA A 222 -4.04 -29.50 1.41
CA ALA A 222 -3.44 -29.28 0.11
C ALA A 222 -3.80 -30.39 -0.88
N LYS A 223 -3.78 -31.66 -0.42
CA LYS A 223 -4.14 -32.81 -1.25
C LYS A 223 -5.61 -32.78 -1.70
N GLU A 224 -6.55 -32.52 -0.77
CA GLU A 224 -7.97 -32.43 -1.12
C GLU A 224 -8.27 -31.28 -2.09
N ALA A 225 -7.59 -30.14 -1.93
CA ALA A 225 -7.70 -29.02 -2.87
C ALA A 225 -7.24 -29.41 -4.28
N VAL A 226 -6.07 -30.05 -4.41
CA VAL A 226 -5.54 -30.56 -5.70
C VAL A 226 -6.49 -31.58 -6.31
N ASP A 227 -6.89 -32.63 -5.55
CA ASP A 227 -7.77 -33.69 -6.05
C ASP A 227 -9.14 -33.15 -6.51
N SER A 228 -9.60 -32.08 -5.89
CA SER A 228 -10.84 -31.40 -6.28
C SER A 228 -10.67 -30.61 -7.57
N ALA A 229 -9.59 -29.82 -7.68
CA ALA A 229 -9.29 -29.03 -8.86
C ALA A 229 -9.01 -29.90 -10.10
N ALA A 230 -8.38 -31.07 -9.92
CA ALA A 230 -8.02 -31.98 -10.99
C ALA A 230 -9.19 -32.45 -11.89
N LYS A 231 -10.41 -32.30 -11.41
CA LYS A 231 -11.63 -32.60 -12.18
C LYS A 231 -12.01 -31.49 -13.17
N TYR A 232 -11.43 -30.32 -13.04
CA TYR A 232 -11.87 -29.12 -13.72
C TYR A 232 -10.73 -28.40 -14.47
N VAL A 233 -9.48 -28.65 -14.13
CA VAL A 233 -8.31 -28.01 -14.73
C VAL A 233 -7.34 -29.03 -15.31
N ASP A 234 -6.61 -28.59 -16.32
CA ASP A 234 -5.45 -29.29 -16.85
C ASP A 234 -4.18 -28.66 -16.24
N PHE A 235 -3.55 -29.35 -15.32
CA PHE A 235 -2.39 -28.84 -14.58
C PHE A 235 -1.17 -28.59 -15.46
N SER A 236 -1.07 -29.23 -16.64
CA SER A 236 0.03 -28.97 -17.57
C SER A 236 0.07 -27.53 -18.11
N GLN A 237 -1.04 -26.78 -17.97
CA GLN A 237 -1.09 -25.35 -18.34
C GLN A 237 -0.38 -24.43 -17.34
N TYR A 238 -0.02 -24.92 -16.16
CA TYR A 238 0.64 -24.17 -15.09
C TYR A 238 2.08 -24.68 -14.83
N ASP A 239 2.60 -25.51 -15.75
CA ASP A 239 3.99 -25.91 -15.91
C ASP A 239 4.59 -25.04 -17.02
N ASN A 240 5.02 -23.81 -16.65
CA ASN A 240 5.41 -22.79 -17.63
C ASN A 240 6.79 -23.05 -18.24
N ASP A 241 7.67 -23.82 -17.58
CA ASP A 241 9.00 -24.18 -18.07
C ASP A 241 9.06 -25.61 -18.68
N HIS A 242 7.94 -26.34 -18.63
CA HIS A 242 7.75 -27.68 -19.19
C HIS A 242 8.71 -28.73 -18.59
N ASP A 243 8.99 -28.65 -17.31
CA ASP A 243 9.85 -29.57 -16.60
C ASP A 243 9.08 -30.77 -15.98
N GLY A 244 7.76 -30.79 -16.12
CA GLY A 244 6.85 -31.81 -15.61
C GLY A 244 6.38 -31.57 -14.18
N TYR A 245 6.64 -30.40 -13.61
CA TYR A 245 6.14 -29.97 -12.31
C TYR A 245 5.32 -28.70 -12.48
N ILE A 246 4.34 -28.50 -11.59
CA ILE A 246 3.65 -27.22 -11.50
C ILE A 246 4.61 -26.17 -10.93
N ASP A 247 4.63 -24.96 -11.48
CA ASP A 247 5.42 -23.84 -10.95
C ASP A 247 4.92 -23.32 -9.60
N GLY A 248 3.82 -23.84 -9.13
CA GLY A 248 3.15 -23.54 -7.88
C GLY A 248 1.67 -23.30 -8.06
N MET A 249 0.95 -23.34 -6.95
CA MET A 249 -0.45 -22.95 -6.89
C MET A 249 -0.73 -22.25 -5.57
N HIS A 250 -1.80 -21.47 -5.53
CA HIS A 250 -2.25 -20.81 -4.31
C HIS A 250 -3.64 -21.31 -3.92
N ILE A 251 -3.85 -21.60 -2.65
CA ILE A 251 -5.15 -22.01 -2.13
C ILE A 251 -5.71 -20.88 -1.27
N ILE A 252 -6.84 -20.34 -1.68
CA ILE A 252 -7.63 -19.46 -0.81
C ILE A 252 -8.59 -20.35 -0.02
N PHE A 253 -8.46 -20.34 1.29
CA PHE A 253 -9.37 -21.08 2.17
C PHE A 253 -10.47 -20.18 2.75
N ALA A 254 -11.67 -20.73 2.92
CA ALA A 254 -12.81 -19.98 3.43
C ALA A 254 -12.59 -19.49 4.87
N GLY A 255 -13.06 -18.30 5.20
CA GLY A 255 -12.97 -17.72 6.54
C GLY A 255 -11.67 -16.96 6.81
N PHE A 256 -11.22 -16.97 8.06
CA PHE A 256 -10.09 -16.18 8.57
C PHE A 256 -8.83 -17.03 8.76
N GLY A 257 -7.67 -16.37 8.77
CA GLY A 257 -6.38 -16.98 9.07
C GLY A 257 -5.96 -16.80 10.54
N GLU A 258 -5.23 -17.78 11.08
CA GLU A 258 -4.70 -17.77 12.44
C GLU A 258 -3.73 -16.60 12.67
N GLU A 259 -2.90 -16.26 11.68
CA GLU A 259 -1.91 -15.17 11.72
C GLU A 259 -2.49 -13.80 12.07
N ALA A 260 -3.81 -13.65 11.90
CA ALA A 260 -4.52 -12.40 12.14
C ALA A 260 -5.61 -12.46 13.21
N THR A 261 -5.96 -13.66 13.67
CA THR A 261 -7.00 -13.86 14.69
C THR A 261 -6.48 -14.47 15.98
N GLY A 262 -5.39 -15.23 15.89
CA GLY A 262 -4.87 -16.05 16.98
C GLY A 262 -5.72 -17.25 17.34
N ASN A 263 -6.62 -17.71 16.46
CA ASN A 263 -7.45 -18.88 16.71
C ASN A 263 -6.76 -20.14 16.15
N ALA A 264 -6.24 -20.99 17.02
CA ALA A 264 -5.52 -22.22 16.69
C ALA A 264 -6.31 -23.26 15.87
N ASP A 265 -7.62 -23.12 15.73
CA ASP A 265 -8.45 -23.99 14.88
C ASP A 265 -8.42 -23.54 13.40
N GLN A 266 -7.79 -22.40 13.10
CA GLN A 266 -7.68 -21.86 11.77
C GLN A 266 -6.32 -22.21 11.15
N ILE A 267 -6.23 -22.06 9.82
CA ILE A 267 -5.00 -22.28 9.09
C ILE A 267 -4.19 -20.98 9.14
N TRP A 268 -2.87 -21.07 9.37
CA TRP A 268 -1.93 -19.97 9.17
C TRP A 268 -1.54 -19.88 7.69
N SER A 269 -1.46 -18.70 7.13
CA SER A 269 -0.97 -18.49 5.76
C SER A 269 0.47 -18.96 5.62
N HIS A 270 0.74 -19.79 4.60
CA HIS A 270 2.07 -20.37 4.41
C HIS A 270 2.29 -20.87 2.98
N LYS A 271 3.55 -21.09 2.64
CA LYS A 271 3.99 -21.88 1.48
C LYS A 271 4.59 -23.20 1.95
N TRP A 272 4.15 -24.33 1.41
CA TRP A 272 4.69 -25.63 1.77
C TRP A 272 4.68 -26.63 0.61
N ASN A 273 5.17 -27.84 0.90
CA ASN A 273 5.27 -28.94 -0.05
C ASN A 273 4.17 -29.97 0.16
N ILE A 274 3.73 -30.61 -0.93
CA ILE A 274 2.75 -31.69 -0.91
C ILE A 274 3.48 -33.02 -0.97
N PHE A 275 3.59 -33.72 0.15
CA PHE A 275 4.40 -34.94 0.28
C PHE A 275 3.89 -36.13 -0.53
N SER A 276 2.59 -36.15 -0.81
CA SER A 276 1.96 -37.18 -1.62
C SER A 276 2.32 -37.07 -3.11
N GLU A 277 2.79 -35.90 -3.54
CA GLU A 277 3.17 -35.57 -4.92
C GLU A 277 2.15 -36.08 -5.94
N PRO A 278 0.87 -35.65 -5.88
CA PRO A 278 -0.12 -36.10 -6.84
C PRO A 278 0.28 -35.71 -8.27
N GLU A 279 0.03 -36.61 -9.21
CA GLU A 279 0.32 -36.40 -10.64
C GLU A 279 -0.99 -36.36 -11.42
N TYR A 280 -1.21 -35.27 -12.15
CA TYR A 280 -2.34 -35.08 -13.05
C TYR A 280 -1.87 -34.46 -14.37
N ASN A 281 -2.40 -34.96 -15.49
CA ASN A 281 -2.05 -34.48 -16.82
C ASN A 281 -0.55 -34.55 -17.15
N ASN A 282 0.18 -35.53 -16.62
CA ASN A 282 1.65 -35.69 -16.68
C ASN A 282 2.40 -34.54 -15.96
N THR A 283 1.78 -33.83 -15.01
CA THR A 283 2.39 -32.79 -14.20
C THR A 283 2.29 -33.17 -12.73
N ILE A 284 3.40 -33.08 -12.02
CA ILE A 284 3.51 -33.35 -10.57
C ILE A 284 3.22 -32.05 -9.80
N ILE A 285 2.31 -32.15 -8.83
CA ILE A 285 1.94 -31.04 -7.96
C ILE A 285 2.60 -31.26 -6.59
N ASN A 286 3.73 -30.62 -6.33
CA ASN A 286 4.51 -30.83 -5.10
C ASN A 286 4.73 -29.57 -4.26
N VAL A 287 4.21 -28.41 -4.67
CA VAL A 287 4.33 -27.13 -3.96
C VAL A 287 3.01 -26.35 -3.98
N TYR A 288 2.69 -25.71 -2.88
CA TYR A 288 1.55 -24.80 -2.77
C TYR A 288 1.84 -23.64 -1.81
N SER A 289 1.07 -22.59 -1.90
CA SER A 289 0.88 -21.58 -0.87
C SER A 289 -0.59 -21.40 -0.54
N CYS A 290 -0.91 -20.78 0.58
CA CYS A 290 -2.30 -20.52 0.96
C CYS A 290 -2.48 -19.21 1.72
N SER A 291 -3.70 -18.68 1.69
CA SER A 291 -4.12 -17.49 2.44
C SER A 291 -5.63 -17.54 2.71
N PRO A 292 -6.13 -16.80 3.73
CA PRO A 292 -7.56 -16.79 4.05
C PRO A 292 -8.37 -15.98 3.03
N GLU A 293 -9.64 -16.28 2.97
CA GLU A 293 -10.65 -15.48 2.27
C GLU A 293 -10.84 -14.10 2.87
N CYS A 294 -10.87 -14.02 4.22
CA CYS A 294 -11.29 -12.83 4.94
C CYS A 294 -10.13 -12.13 5.63
N ALA A 295 -10.06 -10.81 5.48
CA ALA A 295 -9.16 -9.97 6.26
C ALA A 295 -9.67 -9.85 7.71
N SER A 296 -8.77 -9.91 8.71
CA SER A 296 -9.11 -9.57 10.08
C SER A 296 -9.48 -8.09 10.18
N GLY A 297 -10.57 -7.78 10.87
CA GLY A 297 -10.95 -6.40 11.16
C GLY A 297 -10.07 -5.82 12.26
N SER A 298 -9.42 -4.72 12.02
CA SER A 298 -8.84 -3.88 13.07
C SER A 298 -9.98 -3.22 13.85
N GLY A 299 -10.16 -3.62 15.11
CA GLY A 299 -11.03 -2.91 16.05
C GLY A 299 -12.19 -3.74 16.56
N GLY A 300 -11.96 -4.32 17.75
CA GLY A 300 -13.00 -4.65 18.70
C GLY A 300 -13.98 -5.76 18.29
N GLY A 301 -13.53 -6.99 18.19
CA GLY A 301 -14.42 -8.18 18.28
C GLY A 301 -15.48 -8.33 17.18
N GLY A 302 -15.39 -7.56 16.11
CA GLY A 302 -16.28 -7.67 14.95
C GLY A 302 -15.60 -8.47 13.84
N VAL A 303 -16.22 -9.54 13.42
CA VAL A 303 -15.87 -10.27 12.19
C VAL A 303 -15.97 -9.28 11.02
N SER A 304 -14.84 -9.00 10.35
CA SER A 304 -14.85 -8.21 9.13
C SER A 304 -15.27 -9.12 7.98
N ASP A 305 -16.40 -8.84 7.35
CA ASP A 305 -16.83 -9.51 6.12
C ASP A 305 -16.03 -9.06 4.88
N ASN A 306 -14.91 -8.31 5.08
CA ASN A 306 -14.10 -7.80 4.01
C ASN A 306 -13.22 -8.90 3.40
N LEU A 307 -13.18 -8.92 2.08
CA LEU A 307 -12.24 -9.74 1.33
C LEU A 307 -10.80 -9.49 1.79
N THR A 308 -10.00 -10.55 1.84
CA THR A 308 -8.59 -10.50 2.20
C THR A 308 -7.82 -9.43 1.41
N LYS A 309 -6.70 -8.97 1.97
CA LYS A 309 -5.80 -8.01 1.30
C LYS A 309 -4.69 -8.75 0.57
N ILE A 310 -4.12 -8.10 -0.44
CA ILE A 310 -3.10 -8.74 -1.28
C ILE A 310 -1.76 -8.96 -0.58
N GLY A 311 -1.48 -8.30 0.54
CA GLY A 311 -0.15 -8.28 1.15
C GLY A 311 0.35 -9.66 1.56
N VAL A 312 -0.46 -10.43 2.29
CA VAL A 312 -0.13 -11.81 2.68
C VAL A 312 -0.08 -12.71 1.44
N ILE A 313 -1.06 -12.58 0.54
CA ILE A 313 -1.07 -13.35 -0.73
C ILE A 313 0.23 -13.13 -1.51
N CYS A 314 0.66 -11.87 -1.69
CA CYS A 314 1.89 -11.56 -2.41
C CYS A 314 3.15 -12.00 -1.63
N HIS A 315 3.12 -12.03 -0.30
CA HIS A 315 4.19 -12.61 0.50
C HIS A 315 4.34 -14.12 0.23
N GLU A 316 3.24 -14.87 0.35
CA GLU A 316 3.26 -16.31 0.14
C GLU A 316 3.62 -16.70 -1.31
N LEU A 317 3.17 -15.92 -2.28
CA LEU A 317 3.60 -16.08 -3.68
C LEU A 317 5.09 -15.73 -3.86
N GLY A 318 5.61 -14.76 -3.10
CA GLY A 318 7.04 -14.45 -3.09
C GLY A 318 7.89 -15.67 -2.76
N HIS A 319 7.43 -16.51 -1.83
CA HIS A 319 8.08 -17.79 -1.53
C HIS A 319 7.97 -18.82 -2.66
N VAL A 320 6.84 -18.88 -3.34
CA VAL A 320 6.69 -19.72 -4.54
C VAL A 320 7.68 -19.30 -5.62
N PHE A 321 7.94 -18.00 -5.73
CA PHE A 321 8.92 -17.42 -6.68
C PHE A 321 10.36 -17.47 -6.16
N GLY A 322 10.62 -18.04 -4.98
CA GLY A 322 11.96 -18.33 -4.46
C GLY A 322 12.52 -17.29 -3.48
N ALA A 323 11.80 -16.27 -3.08
CA ALA A 323 12.26 -15.33 -2.05
C ALA A 323 12.20 -15.97 -0.65
N PRO A 324 13.23 -15.82 0.18
CA PRO A 324 13.19 -16.25 1.58
C PRO A 324 12.54 -15.19 2.46
N ASP A 325 12.24 -15.54 3.71
CA ASP A 325 11.91 -14.59 4.76
C ASP A 325 13.14 -13.76 5.16
N TYR A 326 12.92 -12.44 5.34
CA TYR A 326 13.94 -11.51 5.79
C TYR A 326 13.68 -11.00 7.22
N TYR A 327 12.86 -11.69 8.00
CA TYR A 327 12.72 -11.51 9.44
C TYR A 327 13.32 -12.70 10.20
N ASP A 328 13.28 -12.66 11.52
CA ASP A 328 13.78 -13.73 12.36
C ASP A 328 12.77 -14.88 12.41
N THR A 329 13.14 -16.01 11.86
CA THR A 329 12.31 -17.23 11.87
C THR A 329 12.72 -18.22 12.96
N ASP A 330 13.81 -18.00 13.76
CA ASP A 330 14.20 -18.91 14.83
C ASP A 330 13.69 -18.52 16.23
N TYR A 331 13.30 -17.29 16.40
CA TYR A 331 12.61 -16.69 17.57
C TYR A 331 13.29 -16.90 18.93
N GLY A 332 14.45 -17.46 19.03
CA GLY A 332 14.89 -17.91 20.33
C GLY A 332 16.34 -17.77 20.70
N GLN A 333 17.27 -17.93 19.83
CA GLN A 333 18.65 -18.11 20.24
C GLN A 333 19.27 -16.81 20.77
N TYR A 334 18.99 -15.67 20.16
CA TYR A 334 19.56 -14.37 20.50
C TYR A 334 18.50 -13.29 20.77
N GLY A 335 17.22 -13.61 20.71
CA GLY A 335 16.08 -12.69 20.77
C GLY A 335 15.46 -12.48 19.40
N LEU A 336 14.57 -11.51 19.24
CA LEU A 336 13.88 -11.24 17.98
C LEU A 336 14.62 -10.20 17.16
N PHE A 337 15.13 -10.60 16.01
CA PHE A 337 15.67 -9.68 15.04
C PHE A 337 14.55 -9.17 14.13
N SER A 338 14.47 -7.86 13.91
CA SER A 338 13.47 -7.26 13.04
C SER A 338 13.70 -7.55 11.55
N GLY A 339 14.88 -8.03 11.19
CA GLY A 339 15.24 -8.23 9.80
C GLY A 339 15.11 -6.95 8.97
N LEU A 340 14.36 -7.00 7.87
CA LEU A 340 14.10 -5.84 7.03
C LEU A 340 12.85 -5.05 7.45
N GLY A 341 12.07 -5.53 8.43
CA GLY A 341 10.90 -4.82 8.95
C GLY A 341 9.87 -4.44 7.88
N LYS A 342 9.29 -3.26 8.00
CA LYS A 342 8.26 -2.73 7.09
C LYS A 342 8.80 -2.31 5.71
N TRP A 343 10.09 -2.43 5.46
CA TRP A 343 10.73 -2.05 4.21
C TRP A 343 10.65 -3.13 3.13
N ASP A 344 10.28 -4.34 3.49
CA ASP A 344 10.24 -5.46 2.56
C ASP A 344 9.00 -6.33 2.72
N ILE A 345 8.40 -6.76 1.60
CA ILE A 345 7.23 -7.64 1.63
C ILE A 345 7.51 -9.00 2.25
N MET A 346 8.75 -9.54 2.10
CA MET A 346 9.16 -10.80 2.73
C MET A 346 9.58 -10.61 4.20
N SER A 347 9.06 -9.57 4.82
CA SER A 347 9.15 -9.25 6.24
C SER A 347 7.82 -8.60 6.66
N SER A 348 7.78 -7.78 7.70
CA SER A 348 6.53 -7.15 8.14
C SER A 348 5.94 -6.10 7.16
N GLY A 349 6.65 -5.80 6.07
CA GLY A 349 6.15 -4.94 4.99
C GLY A 349 4.94 -5.50 4.23
N SER A 350 4.67 -6.82 4.32
CA SER A 350 3.42 -7.43 3.84
C SER A 350 2.17 -6.84 4.50
N TRP A 351 2.29 -6.39 5.75
CA TRP A 351 1.21 -5.80 6.54
C TRP A 351 1.06 -4.29 6.42
N ASN A 352 1.86 -3.62 5.57
CA ASN A 352 1.71 -2.19 5.37
C ASN A 352 0.28 -1.84 4.94
N ARG A 353 -0.32 -0.84 5.59
CA ARG A 353 -1.74 -0.49 5.47
C ARG A 353 -2.68 -1.70 5.72
N GLY A 354 -2.36 -2.54 6.70
CA GLY A 354 -3.14 -3.75 6.99
C GLY A 354 -3.16 -4.75 5.82
N GLY A 355 -2.06 -4.84 5.06
CA GLY A 355 -1.92 -5.72 3.89
C GLY A 355 -2.45 -5.16 2.57
N ALA A 356 -3.05 -3.96 2.57
CA ALA A 356 -3.66 -3.39 1.37
C ALA A 356 -2.65 -2.67 0.44
N CYS A 357 -1.46 -2.35 0.94
CA CYS A 357 -0.39 -1.71 0.19
C CYS A 357 0.97 -2.24 0.68
N PRO A 358 1.32 -3.51 0.36
CA PRO A 358 2.57 -4.10 0.80
C PRO A 358 3.77 -3.37 0.22
N ALA A 359 4.91 -3.41 0.93
CA ALA A 359 6.17 -2.85 0.46
C ALA A 359 6.69 -3.60 -0.77
N GLN A 360 7.54 -2.96 -1.56
CA GLN A 360 8.28 -3.64 -2.62
C GLN A 360 9.29 -4.64 -2.05
N HIS A 361 9.75 -5.58 -2.88
CA HIS A 361 10.90 -6.42 -2.57
C HIS A 361 12.18 -5.60 -2.42
N ASN A 362 13.09 -6.02 -1.53
CA ASN A 362 14.41 -5.45 -1.36
C ASN A 362 15.30 -5.66 -2.61
N PRO A 363 16.39 -4.89 -2.76
CA PRO A 363 17.23 -4.97 -3.95
C PRO A 363 17.97 -6.30 -4.08
N TYR A 364 18.27 -7.02 -2.99
CA TYR A 364 18.91 -8.32 -3.07
C TYR A 364 18.01 -9.35 -3.78
N THR A 365 16.71 -9.38 -3.42
CA THR A 365 15.71 -10.21 -4.10
C THR A 365 15.60 -9.86 -5.57
N LYS A 366 15.48 -8.57 -5.90
CA LYS A 366 15.36 -8.13 -7.30
C LYS A 366 16.60 -8.42 -8.14
N LEU A 367 17.80 -8.31 -7.56
CA LEU A 367 19.07 -8.52 -8.27
C LEU A 367 19.46 -9.99 -8.42
N TYR A 368 19.34 -10.78 -7.33
CA TYR A 368 19.97 -12.10 -7.25
C TYR A 368 18.98 -13.26 -7.27
N ILE A 369 17.72 -13.05 -6.90
CA ILE A 369 16.71 -14.10 -6.88
C ILE A 369 15.82 -14.00 -8.12
N TYR A 370 15.18 -12.87 -8.34
CA TYR A 370 14.25 -12.69 -9.46
C TYR A 370 14.92 -12.19 -10.74
N GLN A 371 16.09 -11.60 -10.63
CA GLN A 371 16.84 -11.01 -11.76
C GLN A 371 16.03 -9.92 -12.50
N TRP A 372 15.21 -9.16 -11.77
CA TRP A 372 14.44 -8.05 -12.31
C TRP A 372 15.22 -6.76 -12.45
N ALA A 373 16.41 -6.71 -11.86
CA ALA A 373 17.16 -5.47 -11.74
C ALA A 373 18.64 -5.65 -12.05
N THR A 374 19.32 -4.53 -12.28
CA THR A 374 20.77 -4.45 -12.39
C THR A 374 21.32 -3.43 -11.39
N ALA A 375 22.60 -3.54 -11.08
CA ALA A 375 23.28 -2.62 -10.17
C ALA A 375 24.65 -2.21 -10.72
N ASP A 376 24.98 -0.95 -10.52
CA ASP A 376 26.33 -0.44 -10.81
C ASP A 376 27.24 -0.60 -9.59
N THR A 377 28.43 -1.14 -9.81
CA THR A 377 29.44 -1.21 -8.75
C THR A 377 30.27 0.08 -8.71
N LEU A 378 30.21 0.76 -7.57
CA LEU A 378 30.97 2.00 -7.36
C LEU A 378 32.44 1.66 -7.05
N ASN A 379 33.35 2.00 -7.98
CA ASN A 379 34.77 1.70 -7.86
C ASN A 379 35.63 2.96 -7.68
N ASP A 380 35.39 3.97 -8.46
CA ASP A 380 36.18 5.19 -8.54
C ASP A 380 35.50 6.39 -7.86
N PRO A 381 36.25 7.41 -7.43
CA PRO A 381 35.68 8.66 -6.94
C PRO A 381 34.71 9.25 -7.95
N GLN A 382 33.45 9.41 -7.57
CA GLN A 382 32.41 9.92 -8.44
C GLN A 382 31.27 10.57 -7.67
N GLN A 383 30.52 11.40 -8.35
CA GLN A 383 29.24 11.91 -7.90
C GLN A 383 28.14 10.98 -8.42
N VAL A 384 27.18 10.63 -7.57
CA VAL A 384 26.13 9.68 -7.87
C VAL A 384 24.78 10.33 -7.70
N VAL A 385 23.89 10.07 -8.66
CA VAL A 385 22.48 10.44 -8.61
C VAL A 385 21.65 9.17 -8.67
N MET A 386 20.85 8.91 -7.65
CA MET A 386 19.96 7.77 -7.60
C MET A 386 18.52 8.21 -7.81
N LYS A 387 17.85 7.68 -8.83
CA LYS A 387 16.39 7.78 -8.94
C LYS A 387 15.73 6.83 -7.93
N SER A 388 14.45 7.02 -7.70
CA SER A 388 13.67 6.10 -6.88
C SER A 388 13.58 4.72 -7.55
N SER A 389 13.73 3.64 -6.76
CA SER A 389 13.73 2.24 -7.24
C SER A 389 12.38 1.78 -7.77
N ASP A 390 11.29 2.51 -7.51
CA ASP A 390 9.99 2.28 -8.10
C ASP A 390 9.86 2.77 -9.55
N ARG A 391 10.85 3.50 -10.05
CA ARG A 391 10.84 4.13 -11.37
C ARG A 391 11.83 3.53 -12.36
N ALA A 392 12.82 2.79 -11.87
CA ALA A 392 13.84 2.19 -12.72
C ALA A 392 14.54 1.02 -12.05
N ASN A 393 14.74 -0.06 -12.79
CA ASN A 393 15.38 -1.29 -12.31
C ASN A 393 16.93 -1.25 -12.33
N ASP A 394 17.52 -0.17 -12.81
CA ASP A 394 18.97 0.04 -12.97
C ASP A 394 19.55 1.07 -11.98
N GLN A 395 18.82 1.38 -10.90
CA GLN A 395 19.16 2.45 -9.96
C GLN A 395 19.77 1.96 -8.65
N PHE A 396 20.20 0.70 -8.62
CA PHE A 396 20.92 0.15 -7.46
C PHE A 396 22.41 0.33 -7.61
N HIS A 397 23.09 0.56 -6.48
CA HIS A 397 24.54 0.65 -6.48
C HIS A 397 25.14 -0.32 -5.46
N ILE A 398 26.25 -0.93 -5.82
CA ILE A 398 27.00 -1.83 -4.96
C ILE A 398 28.29 -1.15 -4.51
N VAL A 399 28.52 -1.17 -3.20
CA VAL A 399 29.79 -0.79 -2.60
C VAL A 399 30.46 -2.06 -2.10
N THR A 400 31.51 -2.49 -2.78
CA THR A 400 32.28 -3.67 -2.41
C THR A 400 33.15 -3.41 -1.19
N THR A 401 33.50 -4.49 -0.47
CA THR A 401 34.42 -4.45 0.65
C THR A 401 35.69 -5.22 0.35
N SER A 402 36.66 -5.22 1.28
CA SER A 402 37.87 -6.04 1.20
C SER A 402 37.63 -7.54 1.50
N THR A 403 36.44 -7.89 1.97
CA THR A 403 36.02 -9.24 2.26
C THR A 403 35.16 -9.80 1.13
N ASP A 404 35.55 -10.95 0.59
CA ASP A 404 34.80 -11.57 -0.49
C ASP A 404 33.39 -11.98 -0.03
N GLY A 405 32.39 -11.65 -0.86
CA GLY A 405 30.98 -11.86 -0.55
C GLY A 405 30.37 -10.87 0.45
N ASP A 406 31.14 -9.95 1.01
CA ASP A 406 30.68 -8.89 1.92
C ASP A 406 30.60 -7.56 1.16
N PHE A 407 29.42 -6.98 1.05
CA PHE A 407 29.20 -5.75 0.29
C PHE A 407 27.94 -5.02 0.76
N PHE A 408 27.77 -3.79 0.30
CA PHE A 408 26.57 -3.01 0.56
C PHE A 408 25.79 -2.76 -0.73
N ILE A 409 24.46 -2.75 -0.62
CA ILE A 409 23.56 -2.32 -1.70
C ILE A 409 22.90 -1.01 -1.27
N LEU A 410 22.92 -0.02 -2.16
CA LEU A 410 22.24 1.26 -1.98
C LEU A 410 20.98 1.29 -2.82
N GLU A 411 19.88 1.73 -2.22
CA GLU A 411 18.57 1.85 -2.85
C GLU A 411 17.92 3.17 -2.46
N ASN A 412 17.33 3.89 -3.39
CA ASN A 412 16.52 5.07 -3.09
C ASN A 412 15.04 4.67 -3.03
N ARG A 413 14.43 4.73 -1.85
CA ARG A 413 13.00 4.46 -1.63
C ARG A 413 12.25 5.77 -1.37
N GLN A 414 11.13 5.95 -2.03
CA GLN A 414 10.30 7.14 -1.93
C GLN A 414 8.84 6.77 -1.68
N TYR A 415 8.04 7.73 -1.17
CA TYR A 415 6.60 7.50 -0.95
C TYR A 415 5.82 7.47 -2.27
N ASN A 416 6.06 6.47 -3.09
CA ASN A 416 5.40 6.25 -4.37
C ASN A 416 4.76 4.85 -4.41
N ASN A 417 3.70 4.70 -5.21
CA ASN A 417 3.10 3.41 -5.54
C ASN A 417 2.92 2.51 -4.30
N TRP A 418 3.65 1.41 -4.22
CA TRP A 418 3.60 0.42 -3.15
C TRP A 418 4.36 0.85 -1.89
N ASP A 419 5.16 1.91 -1.97
CA ASP A 419 6.01 2.40 -0.89
C ASP A 419 5.44 3.59 -0.10
N VAL A 420 4.20 3.99 -0.38
CA VAL A 420 3.56 5.15 0.30
C VAL A 420 3.35 4.97 1.81
N TYR A 421 3.45 3.74 2.30
CA TYR A 421 3.31 3.42 3.73
C TYR A 421 4.60 2.92 4.38
N LEU A 422 5.75 3.15 3.75
CA LEU A 422 7.05 2.90 4.37
C LEU A 422 7.26 3.77 5.61
N PRO A 423 8.10 3.35 6.56
CA PRO A 423 8.43 4.15 7.73
C PRO A 423 9.07 5.51 7.42
N GLY A 424 9.74 5.64 6.27
CA GLY A 424 10.44 6.85 5.85
C GLY A 424 10.78 6.80 4.35
N HIS A 425 11.55 7.77 3.86
CA HIS A 425 12.02 7.83 2.48
C HIS A 425 13.47 8.32 2.41
N GLY A 426 14.16 8.00 1.32
CA GLY A 426 15.57 8.33 1.11
C GLY A 426 16.40 7.11 0.69
N MET A 427 17.71 7.21 0.82
CA MET A 427 18.63 6.12 0.51
C MET A 427 18.67 5.10 1.65
N LEU A 428 18.29 3.88 1.37
CA LEU A 428 18.51 2.72 2.23
C LEU A 428 19.87 2.09 1.92
N VAL A 429 20.50 1.55 2.94
CA VAL A 429 21.79 0.87 2.84
C VAL A 429 21.66 -0.53 3.43
N TYR A 430 21.72 -1.53 2.57
CA TYR A 430 21.66 -2.94 2.96
C TYR A 430 23.07 -3.49 3.08
N HIS A 431 23.38 -4.13 4.19
CA HIS A 431 24.62 -4.87 4.35
C HIS A 431 24.35 -6.34 4.00
N VAL A 432 25.07 -6.84 3.00
CA VAL A 432 25.05 -8.25 2.59
C VAL A 432 26.25 -8.94 3.20
N SER A 433 25.97 -9.89 4.06
CA SER A 433 27.00 -10.68 4.74
C SER A 433 27.68 -11.68 3.79
N PRO A 434 28.96 -12.03 4.00
CA PRO A 434 29.66 -13.05 3.20
C PRO A 434 29.01 -14.45 3.30
N TYR A 435 28.09 -14.63 4.23
CA TYR A 435 27.33 -15.88 4.40
C TYR A 435 26.03 -15.91 3.61
N ALA A 436 25.66 -14.82 2.94
CA ALA A 436 24.46 -14.74 2.11
C ALA A 436 24.66 -15.49 0.79
N HIS A 437 23.81 -16.47 0.51
CA HIS A 437 23.90 -17.27 -0.70
C HIS A 437 22.53 -17.47 -1.38
N GLY A 438 22.27 -16.69 -2.45
CA GLY A 438 21.04 -16.83 -3.24
C GLY A 438 19.77 -16.76 -2.38
N ALA A 439 18.87 -17.71 -2.57
CA ALA A 439 17.62 -17.81 -1.80
C ALA A 439 17.79 -18.44 -0.39
N SER A 440 19.00 -18.81 0.01
CA SER A 440 19.28 -19.35 1.35
C SER A 440 19.66 -18.28 2.38
N VAL A 441 19.38 -17.00 2.08
CA VAL A 441 19.62 -15.89 3.01
C VAL A 441 18.74 -16.03 4.24
N SER A 442 19.32 -15.86 5.43
CA SER A 442 18.62 -15.94 6.70
C SER A 442 18.99 -14.77 7.60
N ASN A 443 18.01 -14.21 8.28
CA ASN A 443 18.20 -13.18 9.30
C ASN A 443 17.94 -13.68 10.73
N SER A 444 17.87 -15.00 10.91
CA SER A 444 17.65 -15.63 12.22
C SER A 444 18.90 -15.78 13.08
N THR A 445 20.07 -15.45 12.54
CA THR A 445 21.34 -15.63 13.24
C THR A 445 22.17 -14.35 13.27
N HIS A 446 23.19 -14.32 14.15
CA HIS A 446 24.20 -13.29 14.10
C HIS A 446 25.48 -13.83 13.43
N PRO A 447 26.05 -13.13 12.42
CA PRO A 447 25.49 -11.93 11.78
C PRO A 447 24.26 -12.22 10.94
N GLN A 448 23.29 -11.30 10.91
CA GLN A 448 22.20 -11.33 9.93
C GLN A 448 22.81 -11.28 8.53
N GLN A 449 22.26 -12.07 7.61
CA GLN A 449 22.85 -12.21 6.28
C GLN A 449 22.49 -11.06 5.33
N LEU A 450 21.34 -10.44 5.56
CA LEU A 450 20.90 -9.22 4.87
C LEU A 450 20.17 -8.30 5.85
N TYR A 451 20.71 -7.14 6.16
CA TYR A 451 20.07 -6.20 7.07
C TYR A 451 20.27 -4.74 6.67
N LEU A 452 19.39 -3.88 7.16
CA LEU A 452 19.47 -2.44 6.96
C LEU A 452 20.40 -1.80 8.00
N LEU A 453 21.22 -0.85 7.57
CA LEU A 453 21.96 0.03 8.47
C LEU A 453 21.00 1.06 9.09
N ALA A 454 20.30 0.63 10.15
CA ALA A 454 19.36 1.51 10.86
C ALA A 454 20.08 2.64 11.61
N TYR A 455 19.37 3.75 11.84
CA TYR A 455 19.93 4.94 12.53
C TYR A 455 20.55 4.61 13.91
N THR A 456 19.92 3.70 14.65
CA THR A 456 20.34 3.32 16.01
C THR A 456 21.19 2.04 16.06
N SER A 457 21.62 1.55 14.89
CA SER A 457 22.50 0.37 14.79
C SER A 457 23.90 0.67 15.36
N ASP A 458 24.49 -0.30 16.04
CA ASP A 458 25.89 -0.25 16.43
C ASP A 458 26.81 -0.27 15.20
N THR A 459 28.06 0.18 15.36
CA THR A 459 29.08 0.09 14.31
C THR A 459 29.31 -1.36 13.87
N PHE A 460 29.34 -2.26 14.84
CA PHE A 460 29.40 -3.70 14.64
C PHE A 460 28.33 -4.33 15.52
N PRO A 461 27.18 -4.64 14.95
CA PRO A 461 26.15 -5.37 15.69
C PRO A 461 26.71 -6.65 16.29
N ASN A 462 26.20 -7.05 17.43
CA ASN A 462 26.53 -8.30 18.13
C ASN A 462 25.29 -9.20 18.16
N GLU A 463 25.36 -10.29 18.93
CA GLU A 463 24.26 -11.25 19.06
C GLU A 463 22.95 -10.67 19.64
N SER A 464 22.98 -9.44 20.20
CA SER A 464 21.76 -8.80 20.69
C SER A 464 20.99 -8.15 19.53
N PRO A 465 19.69 -8.41 19.35
CA PRO A 465 18.88 -7.76 18.34
C PRO A 465 18.90 -6.23 18.42
N LEU A 466 19.01 -5.68 19.63
CA LEU A 466 19.06 -4.22 19.84
C LEU A 466 20.28 -3.56 19.18
N SER A 467 21.36 -4.31 18.96
CA SER A 467 22.59 -3.81 18.33
C SER A 467 22.40 -3.52 16.83
N TYR A 468 21.41 -4.14 16.19
CA TYR A 468 21.02 -3.86 14.80
C TYR A 468 20.16 -2.62 14.67
N GLY A 469 19.73 -2.04 15.78
CA GLY A 469 18.92 -0.82 15.82
C GLY A 469 17.46 -1.04 15.49
N VAL A 470 16.71 0.08 15.41
CA VAL A 470 15.28 0.10 15.08
C VAL A 470 15.14 0.35 13.59
N VAL A 471 14.86 -0.69 12.81
CA VAL A 471 14.77 -0.60 11.34
C VAL A 471 13.55 0.18 10.88
N ASP A 472 12.40 0.03 11.55
CA ASP A 472 11.14 0.70 11.21
C ASP A 472 11.10 2.13 11.77
N ASN A 473 12.04 2.97 11.34
CA ASN A 473 12.20 4.32 11.80
C ASN A 473 12.36 5.29 10.62
N THR A 474 11.75 6.47 10.74
CA THR A 474 11.86 7.55 9.74
C THR A 474 13.32 8.04 9.55
N SER A 475 14.21 7.77 10.51
CA SER A 475 15.64 8.09 10.43
C SER A 475 16.50 6.97 9.85
N THR A 476 15.92 5.82 9.48
CA THR A 476 16.68 4.71 8.85
C THR A 476 17.23 5.08 7.49
N PRO A 477 16.49 5.74 6.58
CA PRO A 477 17.05 6.23 5.32
C PRO A 477 18.08 7.36 5.51
N TYR A 478 18.90 7.61 4.48
CA TYR A 478 19.79 8.76 4.36
C TYR A 478 19.24 9.74 3.31
N PRO A 479 19.21 11.07 3.55
CA PRO A 479 19.54 11.71 4.83
C PRO A 479 18.51 11.44 5.92
N GLY A 480 17.26 11.08 5.55
CA GLY A 480 16.14 10.79 6.45
C GLY A 480 15.87 11.90 7.46
N THR A 481 14.97 11.67 8.40
CA THR A 481 14.70 12.63 9.48
C THR A 481 15.86 12.78 10.47
N GLY A 482 16.85 11.89 10.41
CA GLY A 482 18.10 12.01 11.16
C GLY A 482 19.12 12.96 10.53
N HIS A 483 18.83 13.52 9.34
CA HIS A 483 19.70 14.44 8.58
C HIS A 483 21.13 13.92 8.43
N ARG A 484 21.28 12.63 8.15
CA ARG A 484 22.59 11.98 7.99
C ARG A 484 23.14 12.20 6.60
N THR A 485 24.17 12.99 6.49
CA THR A 485 24.76 13.41 5.20
C THR A 485 26.05 12.66 4.86
N SER A 486 26.43 11.68 5.70
CA SER A 486 27.61 10.84 5.46
C SER A 486 27.48 9.44 6.04
N LEU A 487 28.13 8.49 5.37
CA LEU A 487 28.31 7.11 5.80
C LEU A 487 29.72 6.70 5.44
N THR A 488 30.55 6.43 6.45
CA THR A 488 31.99 6.18 6.32
C THR A 488 32.45 5.08 7.27
N ASP A 489 33.72 4.76 7.23
CA ASP A 489 34.33 3.84 8.23
C ASP A 489 34.24 4.34 9.68
N TYR A 490 33.93 5.62 9.90
CA TYR A 490 33.97 6.27 11.21
C TYR A 490 32.59 6.74 11.68
N THR A 491 31.55 6.57 10.89
CA THR A 491 30.17 6.87 11.28
C THR A 491 29.56 5.74 12.13
N ILE A 492 28.45 6.00 12.78
CA ILE A 492 27.64 5.00 13.48
C ILE A 492 26.23 5.06 12.89
N PRO A 493 25.78 4.00 12.19
CA PRO A 493 26.54 2.82 11.76
C PRO A 493 27.69 3.16 10.78
N ALA A 494 28.64 2.22 10.62
CA ALA A 494 29.78 2.39 9.74
C ALA A 494 29.65 1.61 8.42
N LEU A 495 30.32 2.10 7.38
CA LEU A 495 30.43 1.41 6.09
C LEU A 495 31.63 0.44 6.10
N ARG A 496 31.59 -0.54 6.99
CA ARG A 496 32.66 -1.54 7.21
C ARG A 496 32.17 -2.96 7.02
N PRO A 497 33.03 -3.86 6.48
CA PRO A 497 32.73 -5.28 6.43
C PRO A 497 32.70 -5.93 7.82
N TRP A 498 32.13 -7.11 7.91
CA TRP A 498 32.14 -7.93 9.13
C TRP A 498 33.52 -8.31 9.62
N SER A 499 34.55 -8.25 8.78
CA SER A 499 35.98 -8.42 9.18
C SER A 499 36.51 -7.25 9.99
N HIS A 500 35.72 -6.17 10.21
CA HIS A 500 36.07 -4.93 10.88
C HIS A 500 37.19 -4.12 10.20
N ALA A 501 37.60 -4.52 8.98
CA ALA A 501 38.58 -3.76 8.20
C ALA A 501 38.05 -2.39 7.79
N TYR A 502 38.93 -1.45 7.51
CA TYR A 502 38.59 -0.19 6.89
C TYR A 502 38.24 -0.41 5.41
N ASN A 503 37.09 0.08 4.99
CA ASN A 503 36.66 -0.05 3.61
C ASN A 503 37.24 1.07 2.71
N ASN A 504 37.46 2.24 3.28
CA ASN A 504 37.99 3.44 2.61
C ASN A 504 37.16 3.87 1.38
N THR A 505 35.85 3.67 1.45
CA THR A 505 34.89 4.04 0.40
C THR A 505 33.83 4.99 0.98
N PRO A 506 34.21 6.17 1.50
CA PRO A 506 33.26 7.08 2.13
C PRO A 506 32.17 7.51 1.14
N ILE A 507 30.93 7.50 1.64
CA ILE A 507 29.78 8.14 1.02
C ILE A 507 29.54 9.43 1.81
N THR A 508 29.64 10.57 1.14
CA THR A 508 29.54 11.89 1.78
C THR A 508 28.62 12.81 0.99
N HIS A 509 28.25 13.95 1.60
CA HIS A 509 27.39 14.94 0.96
C HIS A 509 26.07 14.33 0.48
N ILE A 510 25.50 13.42 1.28
CA ILE A 510 24.21 12.80 0.96
C ILE A 510 23.14 13.87 1.11
N SER A 511 22.36 14.04 0.05
CA SER A 511 21.23 14.98 0.03
C SER A 511 20.07 14.41 -0.77
N GLU A 512 18.88 14.90 -0.51
CA GLU A 512 17.66 14.49 -1.18
C GLU A 512 17.00 15.71 -1.83
N ASN A 513 16.64 15.57 -3.08
CA ASN A 513 15.78 16.53 -3.76
C ASN A 513 14.34 16.02 -3.71
N ASN A 514 13.51 16.64 -2.88
CA ASN A 514 12.12 16.24 -2.69
C ASN A 514 11.24 16.44 -3.94
N LEU A 515 11.63 17.33 -4.86
CA LEU A 515 10.86 17.56 -6.10
C LEU A 515 11.09 16.43 -7.10
N SER A 516 12.35 16.11 -7.37
CA SER A 516 12.72 15.03 -8.29
C SER A 516 12.77 13.66 -7.64
N GLN A 517 12.64 13.58 -6.30
CA GLN A 517 12.78 12.35 -5.52
C GLN A 517 14.08 11.59 -5.76
N ARG A 518 15.16 12.36 -5.98
CA ARG A 518 16.51 11.85 -6.24
C ARG A 518 17.38 12.01 -5.01
N ILE A 519 18.24 11.03 -4.82
CA ILE A 519 19.32 11.09 -3.83
C ILE A 519 20.62 11.43 -4.57
N TYR A 520 21.36 12.34 -4.00
CA TYR A 520 22.67 12.77 -4.47
C TYR A 520 23.71 12.46 -3.41
N PHE A 521 24.87 11.99 -3.81
CA PHE A 521 26.00 11.84 -2.90
C PHE A 521 27.34 11.83 -3.64
N CYS A 522 28.42 12.05 -2.90
CA CYS A 522 29.80 11.93 -3.38
C CYS A 522 30.40 10.64 -2.84
N PHE A 523 30.90 9.81 -3.74
CA PHE A 523 31.55 8.54 -3.42
C PHE A 523 33.06 8.69 -3.43
N LYS A 524 33.75 8.10 -2.45
CA LYS A 524 35.22 7.96 -2.37
C LYS A 524 35.97 9.30 -2.47
N GLY A 525 35.43 10.36 -1.86
CA GLY A 525 36.06 11.67 -1.77
C GLY A 525 35.90 12.56 -3.01
N ALA A 526 34.95 12.27 -3.90
CA ALA A 526 34.57 13.20 -4.97
C ALA A 526 34.03 14.51 -4.37
N GLU A 527 34.34 15.61 -5.06
CA GLU A 527 33.86 16.93 -4.65
C GLU A 527 32.44 17.21 -5.14
N PRO A 528 31.59 17.90 -4.34
CA PRO A 528 30.25 18.25 -4.77
C PRO A 528 30.27 19.30 -5.89
N ARG A 529 29.31 19.21 -6.83
CA ARG A 529 29.15 20.15 -7.93
C ARG A 529 27.70 20.58 -8.11
N LEU A 530 27.48 21.83 -8.47
CA LEU A 530 26.19 22.30 -8.95
C LEU A 530 25.94 21.70 -10.36
N CYS A 531 24.74 21.10 -10.53
CA CYS A 531 24.36 20.49 -11.81
C CYS A 531 23.19 21.19 -12.50
N ARG A 532 22.38 21.91 -11.76
CA ARG A 532 21.23 22.64 -12.27
C ARG A 532 20.90 23.82 -11.37
N PHE A 533 20.45 24.89 -11.97
CA PHE A 533 19.86 26.05 -11.32
C PHE A 533 18.86 26.68 -12.27
N GLU A 534 17.66 26.96 -11.79
CA GLU A 534 16.63 27.65 -12.57
C GLU A 534 15.92 28.68 -11.68
N ALA A 535 15.64 29.83 -12.28
CA ALA A 535 14.81 30.86 -11.69
C ALA A 535 13.50 30.94 -12.49
N GLU A 536 12.37 30.78 -11.82
CA GLU A 536 11.06 30.74 -12.45
C GLU A 536 10.12 31.81 -11.87
N GLU A 537 9.28 32.32 -12.70
CA GLU A 537 8.21 33.22 -12.32
C GLU A 537 7.26 32.51 -11.38
N ALA A 538 7.04 33.05 -10.18
CA ALA A 538 6.20 32.44 -9.17
C ALA A 538 4.90 33.23 -8.93
N SER A 539 4.96 34.57 -8.99
CA SER A 539 3.82 35.47 -8.88
C SER A 539 4.18 36.86 -9.37
N ASP A 540 3.22 37.79 -9.37
CA ASP A 540 3.45 39.20 -9.65
C ASP A 540 4.46 39.90 -8.71
N LYS A 541 4.84 39.24 -7.63
CA LYS A 541 5.74 39.73 -6.58
C LYS A 541 6.82 38.75 -6.16
N ALA A 542 6.98 37.63 -6.87
CA ALA A 542 7.93 36.62 -6.48
C ALA A 542 8.51 35.83 -7.65
N VAL A 543 9.77 35.44 -7.48
CA VAL A 543 10.50 34.51 -8.35
C VAL A 543 10.91 33.30 -7.49
N PHE A 544 10.66 32.12 -7.99
CA PHE A 544 11.08 30.88 -7.36
C PHE A 544 12.39 30.40 -7.94
N ASN A 545 13.39 30.23 -7.09
CA ASN A 545 14.71 29.74 -7.46
C ASN A 545 14.86 28.33 -6.93
N PHE A 546 15.27 27.39 -7.76
CA PHE A 546 15.56 26.03 -7.33
C PHE A 546 16.84 25.51 -7.99
N TRP A 547 17.50 24.57 -7.33
CA TRP A 547 18.77 24.02 -7.78
C TRP A 547 18.97 22.58 -7.34
N GLU A 548 19.88 21.94 -8.07
CA GLU A 548 20.36 20.60 -7.78
C GLU A 548 21.88 20.59 -7.70
N ALA A 549 22.40 19.81 -6.76
CA ALA A 549 23.83 19.55 -6.64
C ALA A 549 24.08 18.14 -6.18
N TYR A 550 25.23 17.60 -6.48
CA TYR A 550 25.66 16.33 -5.94
C TYR A 550 26.17 16.50 -4.50
N GLY A 551 25.62 15.72 -3.58
CA GLY A 551 26.04 15.68 -2.18
C GLY A 551 25.41 16.74 -1.27
N ASP A 552 25.73 16.68 0.02
CA ASP A 552 25.35 17.71 0.99
C ASP A 552 26.25 18.95 0.82
N TYR A 553 25.63 20.09 0.66
CA TYR A 553 26.29 21.34 0.32
C TYR A 553 25.60 22.54 0.95
N LYS A 554 26.39 23.58 1.15
CA LYS A 554 25.86 24.94 1.33
C LYS A 554 25.99 25.71 0.04
N VAL A 555 24.97 26.48 -0.27
CA VAL A 555 24.99 27.42 -1.40
C VAL A 555 24.82 28.84 -0.96
N VAL A 556 25.23 29.77 -1.78
CA VAL A 556 24.88 31.19 -1.72
C VAL A 556 24.17 31.56 -2.99
N LEU A 557 22.96 32.07 -2.87
CA LEU A 557 22.16 32.65 -3.92
C LEU A 557 22.29 34.19 -3.87
N VAL A 558 22.71 34.77 -4.97
CA VAL A 558 22.87 36.23 -5.09
C VAL A 558 21.98 36.72 -6.22
N THR A 559 21.38 37.90 -6.06
CA THR A 559 20.55 38.52 -7.08
C THR A 559 21.00 39.92 -7.40
N ASN A 560 20.75 40.36 -8.66
CA ASN A 560 20.91 41.74 -9.10
C ASN A 560 19.90 42.03 -10.23
N THR A 561 19.60 43.32 -10.46
CA THR A 561 18.70 43.77 -11.53
C THR A 561 19.44 44.15 -12.84
N VAL A 562 20.76 44.16 -12.85
CA VAL A 562 21.59 44.60 -14.00
C VAL A 562 22.51 43.54 -14.59
N ASN A 563 22.38 42.27 -14.23
CA ASN A 563 23.22 41.15 -14.67
C ASN A 563 24.74 41.42 -14.60
N SER A 564 25.17 42.12 -13.55
CA SER A 564 26.58 42.37 -13.26
C SER A 564 26.85 42.06 -11.79
N PHE A 565 27.66 41.04 -11.54
CA PHE A 565 27.87 40.50 -10.22
C PHE A 565 29.28 40.66 -9.70
N THR A 566 29.38 40.85 -8.37
CA THR A 566 30.65 40.77 -7.66
C THR A 566 30.90 39.34 -7.21
N GLU A 567 32.15 38.87 -7.40
CA GLU A 567 32.50 37.52 -6.88
C GLU A 567 32.38 37.49 -5.36
N PRO A 568 31.67 36.47 -4.80
CA PRO A 568 31.45 36.38 -3.37
C PRO A 568 32.76 36.08 -2.63
N SER A 569 33.00 36.76 -1.52
CA SER A 569 34.17 36.54 -0.67
C SER A 569 33.87 36.84 0.78
N GLY A 570 34.61 36.23 1.71
CA GLY A 570 34.37 36.35 3.14
C GLY A 570 33.10 35.62 3.62
N MET A 571 32.71 35.82 4.87
CA MET A 571 31.51 35.20 5.43
C MET A 571 30.27 36.03 5.07
N LEU A 572 29.51 35.56 4.08
CA LEU A 572 28.25 36.18 3.67
C LEU A 572 27.06 35.68 4.45
N ARG A 573 26.05 36.51 4.63
CA ARG A 573 24.76 36.19 5.26
C ARG A 573 23.63 36.68 4.37
N SER A 574 22.46 36.08 4.48
CA SER A 574 21.26 36.58 3.80
C SER A 574 20.99 38.03 4.21
N GLY A 575 20.73 38.88 3.22
CA GLY A 575 20.56 40.33 3.37
C GLY A 575 21.85 41.16 3.16
N ASP A 576 23.02 40.56 3.08
CA ASP A 576 24.27 41.27 2.77
C ASP A 576 24.22 41.89 1.37
N THR A 577 24.79 43.08 1.22
CA THR A 577 24.93 43.76 -0.08
C THR A 577 26.39 43.77 -0.48
N LEU A 578 26.71 43.28 -1.69
CA LEU A 578 28.04 43.28 -2.27
C LEU A 578 28.34 44.57 -3.01
N ALA A 579 29.59 44.71 -3.50
CA ALA A 579 30.12 45.99 -4.03
C ALA A 579 29.31 46.56 -5.21
N ASN A 580 28.71 45.72 -6.07
CA ASN A 580 27.90 46.18 -7.22
C ASN A 580 26.40 46.33 -6.88
N GLY A 581 26.04 46.29 -5.61
CA GLY A 581 24.64 46.30 -5.20
C GLY A 581 23.96 44.95 -5.28
N ASP A 582 24.72 43.86 -5.49
CA ASP A 582 24.22 42.50 -5.43
C ASP A 582 23.71 42.17 -4.04
N ILE A 583 22.59 41.49 -3.93
CA ILE A 583 21.99 41.13 -2.65
C ILE A 583 22.12 39.62 -2.46
N VAL A 584 22.65 39.21 -1.31
CA VAL A 584 22.67 37.82 -0.90
C VAL A 584 21.26 37.43 -0.40
N LEU A 585 20.55 36.65 -1.19
CA LEU A 585 19.20 36.22 -0.85
C LEU A 585 19.19 35.06 0.14
N TYR A 586 20.07 34.09 -0.09
CA TYR A 586 20.08 32.87 0.67
C TYR A 586 21.49 32.34 0.88
N ARG A 587 21.71 31.73 2.07
CA ARG A 587 22.88 30.90 2.36
C ARG A 587 22.47 29.73 3.26
N GLY A 588 22.59 28.55 2.74
CA GLY A 588 22.20 27.35 3.48
C GLY A 588 22.25 26.09 2.62
N ASN A 589 21.56 25.05 3.06
CA ASN A 589 21.55 23.72 2.45
C ASN A 589 20.21 23.40 1.76
N ASP A 590 19.25 24.35 1.73
CA ASP A 590 17.99 24.12 1.04
C ASP A 590 18.24 23.99 -0.48
N THR A 591 17.31 23.38 -1.18
CA THR A 591 17.36 23.18 -2.65
C THR A 591 16.52 24.20 -3.41
N CYS A 592 15.92 25.16 -2.72
CA CYS A 592 15.14 26.23 -3.33
C CYS A 592 15.05 27.46 -2.44
N PHE A 593 14.68 28.58 -3.05
CA PHE A 593 14.44 29.86 -2.38
C PHE A 593 13.37 30.67 -3.12
N LEU A 594 12.39 31.18 -2.41
CA LEU A 594 11.39 32.09 -2.97
C LEU A 594 11.80 33.54 -2.70
N HIS A 595 12.18 34.26 -3.77
CA HIS A 595 12.47 35.69 -3.73
C HIS A 595 11.19 36.49 -3.82
N GLN A 596 10.76 37.08 -2.70
CA GLN A 596 9.49 37.78 -2.54
C GLN A 596 9.64 39.34 -2.52
N ASN A 597 8.48 40.00 -2.49
CA ASN A 597 8.37 41.48 -2.44
C ASN A 597 8.98 42.19 -3.63
N LEU A 598 8.93 41.58 -4.80
CA LEU A 598 9.39 42.15 -6.06
C LEU A 598 8.33 43.08 -6.65
N ALA A 599 8.76 44.02 -7.53
CA ALA A 599 7.81 44.77 -8.35
C ALA A 599 7.44 43.95 -9.60
N SER A 600 6.17 43.96 -9.95
CA SER A 600 5.68 43.21 -11.12
C SER A 600 6.35 43.70 -12.39
N GLY A 601 6.91 42.77 -13.14
CA GLY A 601 7.62 43.02 -14.40
C GLY A 601 9.11 43.32 -14.26
N ASP A 602 9.66 43.52 -13.05
CA ASP A 602 11.08 43.70 -12.84
C ASP A 602 11.86 42.44 -13.11
N MET A 603 12.86 42.52 -13.99
CA MET A 603 13.77 41.42 -14.31
C MET A 603 14.83 41.28 -13.22
N HIS A 604 14.97 40.12 -12.65
CA HIS A 604 16.01 39.76 -11.69
C HIS A 604 16.94 38.72 -12.29
N TYR A 605 18.23 38.93 -12.10
CA TYR A 605 19.28 37.98 -12.45
C TYR A 605 19.77 37.34 -11.19
N TYR A 606 20.13 36.08 -11.27
CA TYR A 606 20.55 35.27 -10.14
C TYR A 606 21.83 34.52 -10.43
N ARG A 607 22.69 34.39 -9.41
CA ARG A 607 23.84 33.49 -9.43
C ARG A 607 23.85 32.62 -8.19
N LEU A 608 24.12 31.37 -8.40
CA LEU A 608 24.23 30.35 -7.35
C LEU A 608 25.68 29.87 -7.28
N TYR A 609 26.27 29.93 -6.10
CA TYR A 609 27.61 29.44 -5.80
C TYR A 609 27.59 28.35 -4.73
N LEU A 610 28.48 27.36 -4.86
CA LEU A 610 28.79 26.44 -3.75
C LEU A 610 29.67 27.13 -2.72
N VAL A 611 29.40 26.88 -1.46
CA VAL A 611 30.23 27.29 -0.32
C VAL A 611 31.22 26.15 -0.05
N LEU A 612 32.50 26.37 -0.35
CA LEU A 612 33.57 25.37 -0.13
C LEU A 612 33.97 25.29 1.35
N ASN A 613 34.01 26.45 1.99
CA ASN A 613 34.13 26.60 3.45
C ASN A 613 33.45 27.93 3.84
N ASP A 614 33.40 28.27 5.10
CA ASP A 614 32.61 29.42 5.56
C ASP A 614 32.95 30.76 4.92
N THR A 615 34.09 30.88 4.26
CA THR A 615 34.60 32.15 3.70
C THR A 615 35.01 32.06 2.22
N THR A 616 35.02 30.89 1.61
CA THR A 616 35.41 30.65 0.21
C THR A 616 34.30 29.96 -0.57
N TYR A 617 34.19 30.34 -1.84
CA TYR A 617 33.14 29.91 -2.73
C TYR A 617 33.73 29.22 -3.95
N SER A 618 32.95 28.36 -4.60
CA SER A 618 33.34 27.77 -5.87
C SER A 618 33.59 28.87 -6.90
N PRO A 619 34.67 28.82 -7.71
CA PRO A 619 34.87 29.73 -8.83
C PRO A 619 33.85 29.49 -9.96
N TYR A 620 33.14 28.36 -9.91
CA TYR A 620 32.05 28.01 -10.82
C TYR A 620 30.72 28.36 -10.15
N PHE A 621 29.83 28.95 -10.94
CA PHE A 621 28.48 29.31 -10.55
C PHE A 621 27.50 28.88 -11.65
N LEU A 622 26.25 28.72 -11.29
CA LEU A 622 25.14 28.66 -12.22
C LEU A 622 24.38 29.99 -12.18
N SER A 623 23.80 30.38 -13.31
CA SER A 623 23.05 31.64 -13.41
C SER A 623 21.78 31.45 -14.22
N ASP A 624 20.74 32.16 -13.82
CA ASP A 624 19.49 32.28 -14.53
C ASP A 624 18.84 33.65 -14.25
N SER A 625 17.72 33.95 -14.90
CA SER A 625 16.96 35.17 -14.70
C SER A 625 15.48 34.95 -14.90
N ALA A 626 14.69 35.65 -14.09
CA ALA A 626 13.23 35.66 -14.21
C ALA A 626 12.67 37.01 -13.75
N SER A 627 11.48 37.35 -14.25
CA SER A 627 10.70 38.50 -13.77
C SER A 627 9.56 38.01 -12.88
N ALA A 628 9.15 38.83 -11.92
CA ALA A 628 7.90 38.63 -11.22
C ALA A 628 6.73 38.93 -12.16
N MET A 629 5.90 37.93 -12.46
CA MET A 629 4.72 38.06 -13.33
C MET A 629 3.47 37.60 -12.61
N GLU A 630 2.33 38.17 -13.02
CA GLU A 630 1.05 37.90 -12.40
C GLU A 630 0.62 36.43 -12.62
N CYS A 631 0.69 35.63 -11.58
CA CYS A 631 -0.01 34.33 -11.51
C CYS A 631 -1.45 34.57 -11.07
N SER A 632 -2.43 34.07 -11.82
CA SER A 632 -3.86 34.39 -11.60
C SER A 632 -4.37 33.81 -10.29
N ALA A 633 -5.06 34.65 -9.49
CA ALA A 633 -5.76 34.20 -8.29
C ALA A 633 -7.00 33.35 -8.62
N PRO A 634 -7.39 32.37 -7.76
CA PRO A 634 -8.65 31.66 -7.91
C PRO A 634 -9.88 32.58 -7.76
N PRO A 635 -10.97 32.30 -8.49
CA PRO A 635 -11.18 31.19 -9.41
C PRO A 635 -10.40 31.37 -10.70
N TRP A 636 -9.45 30.48 -10.95
CA TRP A 636 -8.53 30.54 -12.07
C TRP A 636 -8.98 29.57 -13.17
N ARG A 637 -8.89 30.04 -14.43
CA ARG A 637 -9.18 29.21 -15.59
C ARG A 637 -8.12 29.44 -16.65
N TYR A 638 -7.42 28.39 -17.06
CA TYR A 638 -6.41 28.42 -18.08
C TYR A 638 -6.91 27.76 -19.36
N PHE A 639 -6.83 28.47 -20.47
CA PHE A 639 -7.15 27.98 -21.81
C PHE A 639 -5.85 27.89 -22.64
N VAL A 640 -5.50 26.68 -23.02
CA VAL A 640 -4.31 26.43 -23.86
C VAL A 640 -4.44 27.08 -25.24
N ALA A 641 -5.65 27.35 -25.70
CA ALA A 641 -5.93 27.98 -27.01
C ALA A 641 -5.26 29.35 -27.21
N SER A 642 -4.87 30.05 -26.15
CA SER A 642 -4.16 31.35 -26.25
C SER A 642 -2.70 31.21 -26.60
N GLN A 643 -2.11 30.02 -26.58
CA GLN A 643 -0.69 29.76 -26.84
C GLN A 643 -0.40 29.44 -28.32
N ALA A 644 0.83 29.64 -28.80
CA ALA A 644 1.23 29.24 -30.15
C ALA A 644 1.61 27.74 -30.17
N ALA A 645 1.16 26.99 -31.18
CA ALA A 645 1.60 25.60 -31.36
C ALA A 645 3.11 25.52 -31.60
N GLY A 646 3.77 24.54 -30.97
CA GLY A 646 5.23 24.37 -31.04
C GLY A 646 5.98 25.33 -30.13
N SER A 647 5.30 26.16 -29.33
CA SER A 647 5.93 26.96 -28.28
C SER A 647 6.35 26.07 -27.09
N THR A 648 7.28 26.57 -26.30
CA THR A 648 7.58 26.05 -24.98
C THR A 648 6.32 26.12 -24.09
N LEU A 649 6.32 25.39 -23.02
CA LEU A 649 5.28 25.52 -21.98
C LEU A 649 5.19 26.99 -21.52
N PRO A 650 4.00 27.42 -21.01
CA PRO A 650 3.90 28.77 -20.43
C PRO A 650 4.95 28.98 -19.34
N GLY A 651 5.39 30.19 -19.12
CA GLY A 651 6.22 30.55 -17.98
C GLY A 651 5.66 29.99 -16.68
N CYS A 652 6.50 29.53 -15.77
CA CYS A 652 6.14 28.87 -14.53
C CYS A 652 5.66 27.40 -14.65
N TRP A 653 5.55 26.84 -15.84
CA TRP A 653 5.23 25.43 -16.05
C TRP A 653 6.50 24.65 -16.37
N TYR A 654 6.73 23.56 -15.66
CA TYR A 654 7.93 22.74 -15.80
C TYR A 654 7.58 21.30 -16.18
N GLY A 655 8.23 20.77 -17.22
CA GLY A 655 8.04 19.38 -17.65
C GLY A 655 8.71 19.08 -18.98
N ASP A 656 9.81 18.35 -18.99
CA ASP A 656 10.63 18.05 -20.19
C ASP A 656 9.87 17.23 -21.24
N ALA A 657 8.94 16.40 -20.79
CA ALA A 657 8.10 15.54 -21.65
C ALA A 657 6.83 16.24 -22.18
N TRP A 658 6.62 17.54 -21.92
CA TRP A 658 5.36 18.22 -22.22
C TRP A 658 5.53 19.39 -23.17
N ARG A 659 4.57 19.60 -24.09
CA ARG A 659 4.63 20.64 -25.13
C ARG A 659 3.24 21.15 -25.51
N ILE A 660 3.19 22.33 -26.13
CA ILE A 660 1.98 22.86 -26.74
C ILE A 660 1.89 22.37 -28.18
N THR A 661 0.81 21.64 -28.51
CA THR A 661 0.56 21.10 -29.84
C THR A 661 -0.73 21.67 -30.47
N GLN A 662 -0.88 21.48 -31.76
CA GLN A 662 -2.10 21.81 -32.51
C GLN A 662 -3.09 20.67 -32.37
N GLY A 663 -4.31 20.98 -31.91
CA GLY A 663 -5.40 20.02 -31.89
C GLY A 663 -6.09 19.82 -33.23
N SER A 664 -7.23 19.19 -33.23
CA SER A 664 -8.00 18.82 -34.45
C SER A 664 -8.52 20.02 -35.24
N SER A 665 -8.57 21.22 -34.66
CA SER A 665 -8.95 22.45 -35.36
C SER A 665 -7.83 23.51 -35.26
N ALA A 666 -7.84 24.49 -36.17
CA ALA A 666 -6.86 25.57 -36.18
C ALA A 666 -6.87 26.42 -34.90
N PHE A 667 -7.96 26.39 -34.16
CA PHE A 667 -8.13 27.17 -32.92
C PHE A 667 -7.91 26.35 -31.64
N GLN A 668 -7.75 25.05 -31.76
CA GLN A 668 -7.55 24.19 -30.61
C GLN A 668 -6.06 23.98 -30.36
N LYS A 669 -5.59 24.30 -29.17
CA LYS A 669 -4.25 24.03 -28.69
C LYS A 669 -4.33 23.14 -27.47
N LEU A 670 -3.39 22.23 -27.37
CA LEU A 670 -3.37 21.19 -26.36
C LEU A 670 -2.00 21.18 -25.66
N VAL A 671 -2.01 20.94 -24.36
CA VAL A 671 -0.80 20.51 -23.64
C VAL A 671 -0.71 19.00 -23.83
N THR A 672 0.33 18.53 -24.49
CA THR A 672 0.47 17.14 -24.89
C THR A 672 1.73 16.55 -24.26
N PHE A 673 1.59 15.36 -23.74
CA PHE A 673 2.71 14.55 -23.28
C PHE A 673 3.40 13.91 -24.49
N HIS A 674 4.73 13.92 -24.47
CA HIS A 674 5.57 13.27 -25.46
C HIS A 674 6.60 12.39 -24.76
N TYR A 675 6.44 11.10 -24.86
CA TYR A 675 7.48 10.16 -24.46
C TYR A 675 8.74 10.40 -25.29
N GLN A 676 9.89 10.59 -24.62
CA GLN A 676 11.15 10.83 -25.32
C GLN A 676 12.09 9.64 -25.19
N ASP A 677 12.42 9.22 -23.97
CA ASP A 677 13.33 8.09 -23.70
C ASP A 677 13.12 7.61 -22.27
N GLU A 678 13.50 6.37 -21.96
CA GLU A 678 13.61 5.88 -20.59
C GLU A 678 14.49 6.82 -19.76
N GLY A 679 13.92 7.36 -18.68
CA GLY A 679 14.62 8.30 -17.79
C GLY A 679 14.24 9.77 -17.92
N THR A 680 13.38 10.15 -18.86
CA THR A 680 12.80 11.51 -18.92
C THR A 680 11.79 11.68 -17.76
N ASP A 681 11.84 12.83 -17.06
CA ASP A 681 10.84 13.15 -16.05
C ASP A 681 9.46 13.31 -16.73
N THR A 682 8.51 12.46 -16.34
CA THR A 682 7.17 12.43 -16.92
C THR A 682 6.24 13.46 -16.30
N ARG A 683 6.68 14.22 -15.31
CA ARG A 683 5.88 15.20 -14.61
C ARG A 683 5.76 16.51 -15.33
N LEU A 684 4.56 17.07 -15.30
CA LEU A 684 4.30 18.48 -15.61
C LEU A 684 3.97 19.18 -14.31
N ILE A 685 4.86 20.04 -13.84
CA ILE A 685 4.69 20.79 -12.60
C ILE A 685 4.09 22.16 -12.95
N LEU A 686 2.98 22.49 -12.33
CA LEU A 686 2.32 23.79 -12.43
C LEU A 686 2.97 24.79 -11.46
N PRO A 687 2.87 26.11 -11.75
CA PRO A 687 3.31 27.15 -10.82
C PRO A 687 2.49 27.08 -9.52
N PRO A 688 3.01 27.67 -8.42
CA PRO A 688 2.23 27.81 -7.20
C PRO A 688 0.98 28.66 -7.45
N PHE A 689 -0.11 28.31 -6.78
CA PHE A 689 -1.36 29.08 -6.90
C PHE A 689 -1.27 30.34 -6.04
N SER A 690 -1.75 31.47 -6.60
CA SER A 690 -1.92 32.69 -5.81
C SER A 690 -3.14 32.55 -4.89
N ILE A 691 -2.92 32.25 -3.63
CA ILE A 691 -3.94 32.02 -2.61
C ILE A 691 -3.83 33.13 -1.54
N ASP A 692 -4.94 33.63 -1.07
CA ASP A 692 -4.97 34.66 -0.02
C ASP A 692 -4.41 34.11 1.30
N SER A 693 -3.17 34.50 1.64
CA SER A 693 -2.44 34.07 2.84
C SER A 693 -3.15 34.40 4.16
N ASN A 694 -4.17 35.29 4.15
CA ASN A 694 -4.93 35.66 5.33
C ASN A 694 -6.06 34.65 5.69
N LYS A 695 -6.32 33.69 4.83
CA LYS A 695 -7.30 32.63 5.09
C LYS A 695 -6.64 31.36 5.54
N THR A 696 -6.87 30.96 6.78
CA THR A 696 -6.43 29.65 7.30
C THR A 696 -7.28 28.53 6.69
N ARG A 697 -6.62 27.52 6.11
CA ARG A 697 -7.20 26.32 5.51
C ARG A 697 -8.11 26.58 4.31
N GLN A 698 -7.51 26.69 3.14
CA GLN A 698 -8.26 26.77 1.88
C GLN A 698 -8.23 25.42 1.17
N HIS A 699 -9.38 25.03 0.66
CA HIS A 699 -9.56 23.85 -0.16
C HIS A 699 -9.99 24.26 -1.57
N TYR A 700 -9.47 23.56 -2.57
CA TYR A 700 -9.79 23.82 -3.96
C TYR A 700 -10.08 22.50 -4.68
N VAL A 701 -10.77 22.62 -5.81
CA VAL A 701 -10.93 21.52 -6.76
C VAL A 701 -10.31 21.95 -8.07
N LEU A 702 -9.38 21.16 -8.58
CA LEU A 702 -8.81 21.35 -9.90
C LEU A 702 -9.63 20.55 -10.92
N LYS A 703 -10.34 21.26 -11.79
CA LYS A 703 -11.03 20.66 -12.91
C LYS A 703 -10.10 20.56 -14.10
N ILE A 704 -9.98 19.36 -14.65
CA ILE A 704 -9.13 19.05 -15.81
C ILE A 704 -10.01 18.46 -16.90
N SER A 705 -9.93 19.03 -18.11
CA SER A 705 -10.59 18.44 -19.29
C SER A 705 -9.52 17.78 -20.17
N ILE A 706 -9.49 16.47 -20.16
CA ILE A 706 -8.64 15.63 -20.99
C ILE A 706 -9.32 15.48 -22.34
N ASN A 707 -8.61 15.77 -23.42
CA ASN A 707 -9.14 15.71 -24.79
C ASN A 707 -8.84 14.42 -25.51
N GLU A 708 -7.72 13.81 -25.21
CA GLU A 708 -7.27 12.61 -25.84
C GLU A 708 -6.43 11.80 -24.85
N PHE A 709 -6.83 10.57 -24.66
CA PHE A 709 -6.03 9.54 -24.06
C PHE A 709 -6.15 8.32 -24.99
N SER A 710 -5.06 7.89 -25.57
CA SER A 710 -5.03 6.63 -26.29
C SER A 710 -3.80 5.83 -25.89
N ASN A 711 -4.04 4.63 -25.49
CA ASN A 711 -3.04 3.59 -25.35
C ASN A 711 -3.31 2.53 -26.40
N ASN A 712 -2.32 2.00 -27.05
CA ASN A 712 -2.50 0.90 -28.04
C ASN A 712 -2.88 -0.43 -27.38
N ASN A 713 -3.94 -0.45 -26.55
CA ASN A 713 -4.41 -1.55 -25.71
C ASN A 713 -3.51 -1.90 -24.51
N ASP A 714 -2.59 -1.04 -24.12
CA ASP A 714 -1.87 -1.21 -22.86
C ASP A 714 -2.68 -0.56 -21.74
N THR A 715 -3.31 -1.37 -20.89
CA THR A 715 -4.27 -0.94 -19.88
C THR A 715 -3.62 -0.34 -18.62
N ASN A 716 -2.29 -0.20 -18.58
CA ASN A 716 -1.54 0.14 -17.36
C ASN A 716 -1.16 1.61 -17.24
N GLU A 717 -1.45 2.41 -18.26
CA GLU A 717 -1.09 3.82 -18.28
C GLU A 717 -2.09 4.67 -17.51
N SER A 718 -1.67 5.20 -16.38
CA SER A 718 -2.53 6.00 -15.52
C SER A 718 -2.16 7.47 -15.54
N PHE A 719 -3.18 8.34 -15.54
CA PHE A 719 -3.02 9.77 -15.26
C PHE A 719 -3.03 9.99 -13.75
N ARG A 720 -1.96 10.61 -13.24
CA ARG A 720 -1.77 10.88 -11.81
C ARG A 720 -1.67 12.36 -11.55
N VAL A 721 -2.25 12.81 -10.44
CA VAL A 721 -2.14 14.20 -9.99
C VAL A 721 -1.52 14.20 -8.59
N TRP A 722 -0.41 14.87 -8.49
CA TRP A 722 0.35 15.05 -7.26
C TRP A 722 0.15 16.47 -6.75
N MET A 723 0.12 16.63 -5.44
CA MET A 723 0.02 17.92 -4.78
C MET A 723 1.11 18.08 -3.73
N LYS A 724 1.69 19.29 -3.69
CA LYS A 724 2.59 19.75 -2.64
C LYS A 724 1.95 20.95 -1.97
N ALA A 725 1.52 20.82 -0.72
CA ALA A 725 0.72 21.83 -0.03
C ALA A 725 1.50 23.05 0.44
N ALA A 726 2.80 22.88 0.73
CA ALA A 726 3.72 23.94 1.14
C ALA A 726 5.13 23.67 0.60
N ALA A 727 6.01 24.65 0.65
CA ALA A 727 7.37 24.52 0.10
C ALA A 727 8.19 23.39 0.74
N ASP A 728 7.96 23.11 2.03
CA ASP A 728 8.66 22.12 2.85
C ASP A 728 7.93 20.78 2.98
N THR A 729 6.76 20.62 2.31
CA THR A 729 5.99 19.37 2.37
C THR A 729 6.36 18.44 1.20
N PRO A 730 6.31 17.12 1.38
CA PRO A 730 6.52 16.17 0.30
C PRO A 730 5.38 16.22 -0.73
N TRP A 731 5.68 15.77 -1.95
CA TRP A 731 4.65 15.50 -2.95
C TRP A 731 3.76 14.35 -2.49
N LYS A 732 2.44 14.58 -2.52
CA LYS A 732 1.44 13.58 -2.18
C LYS A 732 0.55 13.31 -3.39
N LEU A 733 0.38 12.03 -3.74
CA LEU A 733 -0.61 11.63 -4.74
C LEU A 733 -2.01 11.98 -4.23
N THR A 734 -2.73 12.82 -4.96
CA THR A 734 -4.08 13.24 -4.60
C THR A 734 -5.14 12.63 -5.49
N PHE A 735 -4.77 12.18 -6.70
CA PHE A 735 -5.69 11.60 -7.65
C PHE A 735 -4.96 10.67 -8.62
N SER A 736 -5.60 9.57 -9.00
CA SER A 736 -5.14 8.68 -10.09
C SER A 736 -6.35 8.12 -10.82
N ALA A 737 -6.29 8.08 -12.13
CA ALA A 737 -7.33 7.49 -12.99
C ALA A 737 -6.71 6.98 -14.29
N ILE A 738 -7.35 5.96 -14.87
CA ILE A 738 -7.17 5.61 -16.29
C ILE A 738 -8.27 6.36 -17.04
N PRO A 739 -7.92 7.34 -17.89
CA PRO A 739 -8.94 8.05 -18.68
C PRO A 739 -9.59 7.10 -19.70
N GLU A 740 -10.89 7.23 -19.84
CA GLU A 740 -11.62 6.56 -20.91
C GLU A 740 -11.31 7.23 -22.27
N ASP A 741 -11.42 6.48 -23.37
CA ASP A 741 -11.29 7.03 -24.71
C ASP A 741 -12.27 8.19 -24.93
N GLY A 742 -11.76 9.34 -25.34
CA GLY A 742 -12.54 10.55 -25.61
C GLY A 742 -12.31 11.68 -24.63
N ILE A 743 -13.23 12.68 -24.67
CA ILE A 743 -13.13 13.84 -23.79
C ILE A 743 -13.67 13.48 -22.40
N THR A 744 -12.80 13.46 -21.42
CA THR A 744 -13.15 13.18 -20.02
C THR A 744 -12.82 14.37 -19.13
N THR A 745 -13.70 14.72 -18.20
CA THR A 745 -13.46 15.78 -17.22
C THR A 745 -13.32 15.21 -15.82
N TYR A 746 -12.20 15.52 -15.17
CA TYR A 746 -11.92 15.14 -13.78
C TYR A 746 -12.00 16.34 -12.84
N TYR A 747 -12.41 16.08 -11.60
CA TYR A 747 -12.43 17.02 -10.50
C TYR A 747 -11.49 16.51 -9.41
N VAL A 748 -10.31 17.09 -9.32
CA VAL A 748 -9.25 16.65 -8.42
C VAL A 748 -9.29 17.48 -7.13
N PRO A 749 -9.49 16.87 -5.96
CA PRO A 749 -9.50 17.59 -4.69
C PRO A 749 -8.10 18.04 -4.28
N LEU A 750 -7.99 19.30 -3.83
CA LEU A 750 -6.77 19.89 -3.29
C LEU A 750 -7.02 20.32 -1.84
N TYR A 751 -6.25 19.77 -0.91
CA TYR A 751 -6.47 19.95 0.53
C TYR A 751 -5.47 20.91 1.16
N ASN A 752 -5.92 21.75 2.11
CA ASN A 752 -5.05 22.62 2.91
C ASN A 752 -4.06 23.43 2.07
N CYS A 753 -4.54 24.02 0.99
CA CYS A 753 -3.72 24.79 0.07
C CYS A 753 -3.16 26.06 0.73
N SER A 754 -1.94 26.41 0.36
CA SER A 754 -1.23 27.65 0.73
C SER A 754 -0.79 28.39 -0.53
N GLU A 755 -0.22 29.59 -0.37
CA GLU A 755 0.38 30.35 -1.48
C GLU A 755 1.55 29.61 -2.16
N TYR A 756 2.05 28.53 -1.57
CA TYR A 756 3.12 27.68 -2.11
C TYR A 756 2.59 26.35 -2.67
N THR A 757 1.27 26.15 -2.71
CA THR A 757 0.70 24.91 -3.21
C THR A 757 1.03 24.73 -4.68
N ARG A 758 1.62 23.61 -5.02
CA ARG A 758 1.89 23.18 -6.39
C ARG A 758 1.16 21.88 -6.72
N VAL A 759 0.85 21.72 -7.99
CA VAL A 759 0.28 20.51 -8.56
C VAL A 759 1.20 20.01 -9.66
N ALA A 760 1.41 18.70 -9.71
CA ALA A 760 2.10 18.07 -10.82
C ALA A 760 1.21 17.01 -11.45
N PHE A 761 1.23 16.91 -12.77
CA PHE A 761 0.64 15.84 -13.56
C PHE A 761 1.72 14.85 -13.92
N GLU A 762 1.40 13.57 -13.87
CA GLU A 762 2.30 12.50 -14.24
C GLU A 762 1.53 11.46 -15.07
N ILE A 763 2.15 10.94 -16.10
CA ILE A 763 1.69 9.73 -16.77
C ILE A 763 2.48 8.58 -16.17
N GLY A 764 1.78 7.71 -15.44
CA GLY A 764 2.38 6.51 -14.87
C GLY A 764 2.61 5.47 -15.97
N HIS A 765 3.78 4.83 -15.95
CA HIS A 765 4.20 3.81 -16.91
C HIS A 765 4.06 4.23 -18.38
N PRO A 766 4.68 5.36 -18.80
CA PRO A 766 4.51 5.84 -20.15
C PRO A 766 5.22 4.90 -21.14
N SER A 767 4.51 4.49 -22.16
CA SER A 767 5.09 3.83 -23.33
C SER A 767 5.27 4.79 -24.50
N ALA A 768 6.03 4.39 -25.52
CA ALA A 768 6.22 5.18 -26.75
C ALA A 768 4.89 5.45 -27.52
N PHE A 769 3.81 4.83 -27.11
CA PHE A 769 2.50 4.87 -27.75
C PHE A 769 1.45 5.68 -26.98
N VAL A 770 1.78 6.23 -25.80
CA VAL A 770 0.86 7.07 -25.04
C VAL A 770 0.64 8.41 -25.71
N HIS A 771 -0.59 8.69 -26.03
CA HIS A 771 -1.04 10.03 -26.37
C HIS A 771 -1.95 10.56 -25.26
N PHE A 772 -1.47 11.58 -24.54
CA PHE A 772 -2.25 12.26 -23.52
C PHE A 772 -2.26 13.76 -23.82
N SER A 773 -3.44 14.38 -23.79
CA SER A 773 -3.56 15.80 -23.98
C SER A 773 -4.72 16.41 -23.19
N PHE A 774 -4.56 17.66 -22.76
CA PHE A 774 -5.64 18.46 -22.18
C PHE A 774 -5.66 19.88 -22.74
N ASP A 775 -6.82 20.52 -22.71
CA ASP A 775 -7.03 21.88 -23.23
C ASP A 775 -7.43 22.90 -22.16
N THR A 776 -7.97 22.46 -21.05
CA THR A 776 -8.53 23.35 -20.04
C THR A 776 -8.17 22.87 -18.64
N LEU A 777 -7.65 23.79 -17.83
CA LEU A 777 -7.52 23.68 -16.39
C LEU A 777 -8.34 24.77 -15.73
N GLN A 778 -9.04 24.42 -14.65
CA GLN A 778 -9.79 25.41 -13.85
C GLN A 778 -9.64 25.08 -12.38
N LEU A 779 -9.15 26.05 -11.63
CA LEU A 779 -9.13 25.99 -10.17
C LEU A 779 -10.42 26.59 -9.62
N ILE A 780 -11.15 25.81 -8.85
CA ILE A 780 -12.46 26.16 -8.31
C ILE A 780 -12.34 26.18 -6.78
N GLN A 781 -12.94 27.16 -6.13
CA GLN A 781 -13.03 27.17 -4.66
C GLN A 781 -13.68 25.87 -4.19
N GLY A 782 -13.04 25.19 -3.24
CA GLY A 782 -13.49 23.94 -2.69
C GLY A 782 -14.05 24.09 -1.28
N VAL A 783 -14.94 23.21 -0.93
CA VAL A 783 -15.53 23.07 0.40
C VAL A 783 -15.22 21.69 0.94
N LEU A 784 -14.67 21.64 2.15
CA LEU A 784 -14.38 20.39 2.83
C LEU A 784 -15.67 19.82 3.44
N VAL A 785 -15.94 18.55 3.12
CA VAL A 785 -17.02 17.79 3.76
C VAL A 785 -16.40 16.54 4.42
N HIS A 786 -16.56 16.45 5.72
CA HIS A 786 -16.19 15.27 6.47
C HIS A 786 -17.40 14.38 6.66
N SER A 787 -17.37 13.16 6.14
CA SER A 787 -18.47 12.22 6.25
C SER A 787 -18.00 10.87 6.81
N TYR A 788 -18.78 10.28 7.71
CA TYR A 788 -18.45 8.98 8.31
C TYR A 788 -19.71 8.27 8.83
N VAL A 789 -19.55 6.96 9.05
CA VAL A 789 -20.52 6.17 9.79
C VAL A 789 -20.11 6.15 11.26
N GLU A 790 -21.00 6.62 12.15
CA GLU A 790 -20.78 6.55 13.59
C GLU A 790 -21.20 5.16 14.10
N GLY A 791 -20.23 4.33 14.50
CA GLY A 791 -20.43 2.95 14.90
C GLY A 791 -20.32 1.97 13.74
N VAL A 792 -21.10 0.92 13.76
CA VAL A 792 -21.10 -0.16 12.77
C VAL A 792 -22.48 -0.32 12.12
N GLY A 793 -22.55 -1.00 10.99
CA GLY A 793 -23.81 -1.44 10.38
C GLY A 793 -24.17 -0.76 9.06
N GLY A 794 -23.25 -0.10 8.41
CA GLY A 794 -23.41 0.46 7.08
C GLY A 794 -22.24 1.28 6.59
N HIS A 795 -22.32 1.77 5.36
CA HIS A 795 -21.28 2.52 4.66
C HIS A 795 -21.86 3.74 3.95
N LEU A 796 -21.03 4.77 3.78
CA LEU A 796 -21.28 5.91 2.90
C LEU A 796 -20.46 5.77 1.60
N ASN A 797 -20.99 6.24 0.49
CA ASN A 797 -20.27 6.23 -0.79
C ASN A 797 -19.06 7.19 -0.84
N LEU A 798 -19.01 8.17 0.06
CA LEU A 798 -17.99 9.23 0.09
C LEU A 798 -17.46 9.42 1.52
N GLU A 799 -17.05 8.34 2.18
CA GLU A 799 -16.51 8.40 3.54
C GLU A 799 -15.17 9.14 3.61
N GLY A 800 -14.92 9.77 4.76
CA GLY A 800 -13.68 10.50 5.03
C GLY A 800 -13.79 12.00 4.74
N TYR A 801 -12.63 12.63 4.56
CA TYR A 801 -12.51 14.04 4.22
C TYR A 801 -12.47 14.21 2.70
N ASN A 802 -13.48 14.83 2.13
CA ASN A 802 -13.60 15.09 0.71
C ASN A 802 -13.73 16.58 0.42
N VAL A 803 -13.17 17.06 -0.67
CA VAL A 803 -13.29 18.45 -1.13
C VAL A 803 -14.14 18.47 -2.39
N PHE A 804 -15.18 19.28 -2.37
CA PHE A 804 -16.10 19.44 -3.49
C PHE A 804 -16.14 20.90 -3.96
N PRO A 805 -16.48 21.17 -5.22
CA PRO A 805 -16.68 22.55 -5.68
C PRO A 805 -17.70 23.29 -4.80
N GLN A 806 -17.42 24.55 -4.48
CA GLN A 806 -18.34 25.39 -3.72
C GLN A 806 -19.65 25.59 -4.49
N ASP A 807 -20.74 25.78 -3.77
CA ASP A 807 -22.08 26.00 -4.29
C ASP A 807 -22.65 24.89 -5.19
N THR A 808 -22.16 23.67 -5.02
CA THR A 808 -22.73 22.48 -5.66
C THR A 808 -23.60 21.67 -4.69
N THR A 809 -24.34 20.71 -5.22
CA THR A 809 -25.10 19.76 -4.39
C THR A 809 -24.53 18.37 -4.60
N ILE A 810 -24.10 17.75 -3.52
CA ILE A 810 -23.48 16.42 -3.53
C ILE A 810 -24.42 15.43 -2.86
N ARG A 811 -24.62 14.29 -3.51
CA ARG A 811 -25.43 13.20 -2.99
C ARG A 811 -24.57 12.21 -2.21
N PHE A 812 -24.82 12.14 -0.91
CA PHE A 812 -24.28 11.12 -0.03
C PHE A 812 -25.27 9.95 0.02
N ALA A 813 -24.93 8.85 -0.62
CA ALA A 813 -25.69 7.62 -0.56
C ALA A 813 -25.10 6.72 0.55
N PHE A 814 -25.99 6.05 1.30
CA PHE A 814 -25.56 5.12 2.32
C PHE A 814 -26.18 3.73 2.10
N ARG A 815 -25.41 2.71 2.41
CA ARG A 815 -25.79 1.32 2.33
C ARG A 815 -25.75 0.72 3.73
N ARG A 816 -26.79 0.02 4.10
CA ARG A 816 -26.84 -0.73 5.35
C ARG A 816 -26.21 -2.11 5.17
N ASP A 817 -25.53 -2.58 6.18
CA ASP A 817 -25.06 -3.95 6.26
C ASP A 817 -26.21 -4.94 6.54
N PRO A 818 -26.03 -6.22 6.18
CA PRO A 818 -27.02 -7.26 6.54
C PRO A 818 -27.26 -7.29 8.05
N GLY A 819 -28.54 -7.35 8.44
CA GLY A 819 -28.93 -7.35 9.87
C GLY A 819 -28.96 -5.97 10.53
N TYR A 820 -28.71 -4.89 9.80
CA TYR A 820 -28.81 -3.51 10.29
C TYR A 820 -29.88 -2.73 9.56
N GLN A 821 -30.37 -1.69 10.22
CA GLN A 821 -31.28 -0.69 9.60
C GLN A 821 -30.73 0.70 9.87
N PHE A 822 -30.98 1.60 8.93
CA PHE A 822 -30.69 3.02 9.11
C PHE A 822 -31.44 3.56 10.35
N TYR A 823 -30.73 4.30 11.19
CA TYR A 823 -31.31 4.87 12.41
C TYR A 823 -31.47 6.38 12.31
N ARG A 824 -30.40 7.09 12.06
CA ARG A 824 -30.41 8.56 11.97
C ARG A 824 -29.20 9.09 11.24
N MET A 825 -29.34 10.32 10.75
CA MET A 825 -28.31 11.07 10.07
C MET A 825 -28.21 12.48 10.63
N PHE A 826 -27.01 13.01 10.67
CA PHE A 826 -26.73 14.36 11.13
C PHE A 826 -25.87 15.09 10.11
N VAL A 827 -26.15 16.37 9.95
CA VAL A 827 -25.31 17.33 9.23
C VAL A 827 -25.06 18.49 10.19
N ASP A 828 -23.79 18.77 10.46
CA ASP A 828 -23.34 19.81 11.40
C ASP A 828 -23.99 19.71 12.78
N GLY A 829 -24.09 18.48 13.27
CA GLY A 829 -24.72 18.15 14.54
C GLY A 829 -26.25 18.24 14.57
N ARG A 830 -26.90 18.62 13.46
CA ARG A 830 -28.36 18.68 13.36
C ARG A 830 -28.88 17.41 12.69
N ARG A 831 -29.88 16.79 13.31
CA ARG A 831 -30.56 15.63 12.73
C ARG A 831 -31.31 16.03 11.44
N VAL A 832 -31.06 15.28 10.36
CA VAL A 832 -31.71 15.45 9.07
C VAL A 832 -32.48 14.19 8.66
N LEU A 833 -33.41 14.34 7.73
CA LEU A 833 -34.19 13.22 7.18
C LEU A 833 -33.65 12.89 5.79
N PRO A 834 -33.11 11.68 5.58
CA PRO A 834 -32.58 11.27 4.28
C PRO A 834 -33.71 11.02 3.27
N ILE A 835 -33.36 11.05 2.00
CA ILE A 835 -34.26 10.74 0.88
C ILE A 835 -34.40 9.22 0.82
N PHE A 836 -35.59 8.70 1.05
CA PHE A 836 -35.93 7.27 0.98
C PHE A 836 -35.05 6.36 1.85
N ASP A 837 -34.50 6.89 2.96
CA ASP A 837 -33.55 6.16 3.84
C ASP A 837 -32.34 5.57 3.15
N THR A 838 -31.89 6.17 2.05
CA THR A 838 -30.74 5.70 1.25
C THR A 838 -29.76 6.78 0.83
N ALA A 839 -30.18 8.06 0.86
CA ALA A 839 -29.30 9.15 0.46
C ALA A 839 -29.70 10.49 1.11
N TYR A 840 -28.76 11.43 1.10
CA TYR A 840 -28.99 12.82 1.49
C TYR A 840 -28.21 13.78 0.59
N ASP A 841 -28.83 14.86 0.17
CA ASP A 841 -28.21 15.87 -0.67
C ASP A 841 -27.68 17.02 0.21
N VAL A 842 -26.37 17.28 0.17
CA VAL A 842 -25.69 18.36 0.89
C VAL A 842 -25.30 19.44 -0.11
N ARG A 843 -25.65 20.68 0.16
CA ARG A 843 -25.15 21.84 -0.59
C ARG A 843 -23.81 22.27 0.00
N THR A 844 -22.80 22.40 -0.84
CA THR A 844 -21.44 22.76 -0.47
C THR A 844 -21.25 24.28 -0.44
N ASP A 845 -22.03 24.99 0.35
CA ASP A 845 -21.91 26.42 0.57
C ASP A 845 -20.90 26.76 1.68
N THR A 846 -20.76 25.89 2.66
CA THR A 846 -19.77 25.94 3.75
C THR A 846 -19.19 24.56 4.03
N GLU A 847 -18.16 24.46 4.88
CA GLU A 847 -17.68 23.18 5.39
C GLU A 847 -18.78 22.46 6.17
N HIS A 848 -18.89 21.15 5.95
CA HIS A 848 -19.88 20.29 6.59
C HIS A 848 -19.28 19.06 7.23
N THR A 849 -19.88 18.65 8.35
CA THR A 849 -19.66 17.33 8.93
C THR A 849 -20.96 16.54 8.85
N LEU A 850 -20.89 15.40 8.17
CA LEU A 850 -22.02 14.52 7.93
C LEU A 850 -21.73 13.15 8.51
N TYR A 851 -22.65 12.62 9.32
CA TYR A 851 -22.54 11.23 9.76
C TYR A 851 -23.93 10.58 9.88
N CYS A 852 -23.92 9.26 9.71
CA CYS A 852 -25.12 8.45 9.90
C CYS A 852 -24.82 7.31 10.87
N THR A 853 -25.88 6.81 11.52
CA THR A 853 -25.82 5.69 12.46
C THR A 853 -26.80 4.61 12.03
N PHE A 854 -26.41 3.38 12.28
CA PHE A 854 -27.22 2.20 12.03
C PHE A 854 -27.49 1.48 13.35
N VAL A 855 -28.59 0.76 13.44
CA VAL A 855 -28.92 -0.07 14.60
C VAL A 855 -29.17 -1.49 14.14
N ARG A 856 -28.73 -2.44 14.95
CA ARG A 856 -28.93 -3.86 14.66
C ARG A 856 -30.41 -4.21 14.69
N ASN A 857 -30.87 -4.93 13.70
CA ASN A 857 -32.24 -5.46 13.70
C ASN A 857 -32.38 -6.51 14.80
N THR A 858 -32.98 -6.12 15.94
CA THR A 858 -33.27 -7.01 17.05
C THR A 858 -34.64 -7.71 16.88
N GLY A 859 -34.85 -8.32 15.75
CA GLY A 859 -36.11 -9.06 15.51
C GLY A 859 -36.31 -9.46 14.06
N VAL A 860 -36.18 -10.76 13.81
CA VAL A 860 -36.50 -11.51 12.58
C VAL A 860 -35.56 -11.24 11.40
N GLU A 861 -34.75 -12.24 11.03
CA GLU A 861 -33.96 -12.31 9.80
C GLU A 861 -34.81 -11.94 8.58
N GLU A 862 -34.46 -10.85 7.89
CA GLU A 862 -34.86 -10.66 6.49
C GLU A 862 -33.90 -11.48 5.63
N VAL A 863 -34.42 -12.57 5.11
CA VAL A 863 -33.75 -13.38 4.09
C VAL A 863 -33.56 -12.56 2.81
N VAL A 864 -32.37 -12.64 2.24
CA VAL A 864 -31.89 -12.17 0.95
C VAL A 864 -32.94 -12.17 -0.15
N GLU A 865 -32.88 -11.14 -1.00
CA GLU A 865 -33.64 -10.86 -2.21
C GLU A 865 -34.84 -11.77 -2.51
N SER A 866 -35.96 -11.35 -2.00
CA SER A 866 -37.22 -12.07 -2.24
C SER A 866 -37.70 -11.83 -3.67
N PRO A 867 -38.03 -12.86 -4.42
CA PRO A 867 -38.64 -12.73 -5.75
C PRO A 867 -40.05 -12.10 -5.72
N MET A 868 -40.45 -11.49 -4.60
CA MET A 868 -41.70 -10.76 -4.49
C MET A 868 -41.47 -9.34 -3.99
N SER A 869 -42.01 -8.36 -4.71
CA SER A 869 -42.10 -6.96 -4.26
C SER A 869 -43.53 -6.45 -4.24
N CYS A 870 -43.81 -5.38 -3.49
CA CYS A 870 -45.11 -4.77 -3.44
C CYS A 870 -45.02 -3.23 -3.33
N TYR A 871 -45.75 -2.51 -4.14
CA TYR A 871 -45.79 -1.02 -4.18
C TYR A 871 -47.16 -0.46 -4.58
N PRO A 872 -47.47 0.78 -4.20
CA PRO A 872 -46.80 1.56 -3.16
C PRO A 872 -47.02 0.94 -1.78
N ASN A 873 -45.98 0.94 -0.97
CA ASN A 873 -46.09 0.47 0.42
C ASN A 873 -45.33 1.45 1.36
N PRO A 874 -46.00 2.30 2.12
CA PRO A 874 -47.45 2.28 2.43
C PRO A 874 -48.38 2.61 1.27
N THR A 875 -49.58 1.96 1.25
CA THR A 875 -50.59 2.17 0.21
C THR A 875 -51.82 2.89 0.77
N ASN A 876 -52.53 3.63 -0.08
CA ASN A 876 -53.83 4.25 0.21
C ASN A 876 -55.00 3.38 -0.25
N GLY A 877 -54.78 2.11 -0.53
CA GLY A 877 -55.84 1.17 -0.86
C GLY A 877 -55.66 0.38 -2.15
N LEU A 878 -54.69 0.73 -3.02
CA LEU A 878 -54.33 -0.07 -4.17
C LEU A 878 -52.87 -0.51 -4.01
N LEU A 879 -52.59 -1.80 -4.10
CA LEU A 879 -51.30 -2.41 -3.91
C LEU A 879 -50.96 -3.26 -5.14
N THR A 880 -49.87 -2.93 -5.82
CA THR A 880 -49.33 -3.77 -6.90
C THR A 880 -48.30 -4.71 -6.32
N VAL A 881 -48.43 -5.98 -6.61
CA VAL A 881 -47.52 -7.07 -6.17
C VAL A 881 -46.84 -7.64 -7.40
N THR A 882 -45.48 -7.61 -7.41
CA THR A 882 -44.70 -8.29 -8.45
C THR A 882 -44.10 -9.56 -7.84
N VAL A 883 -44.17 -10.64 -8.58
CA VAL A 883 -43.61 -11.95 -8.21
C VAL A 883 -42.63 -12.43 -9.29
N GLY A 884 -41.48 -12.92 -8.87
CA GLY A 884 -40.45 -13.44 -9.77
C GLY A 884 -40.89 -14.70 -10.52
N GLU A 885 -40.26 -14.97 -11.67
CA GLU A 885 -40.58 -16.09 -12.54
C GLU A 885 -40.54 -17.46 -11.85
N GLU A 886 -39.71 -17.60 -10.84
CA GLU A 886 -39.58 -18.84 -10.06
C GLU A 886 -40.86 -19.22 -9.32
N LEU A 887 -41.70 -18.27 -8.94
CA LEU A 887 -42.98 -18.48 -8.27
C LEU A 887 -44.15 -18.65 -9.25
N LEU A 888 -43.92 -18.42 -10.55
CA LEU A 888 -44.96 -18.47 -11.61
C LEU A 888 -45.08 -19.83 -12.29
N SER A 889 -44.22 -20.79 -11.98
CA SER A 889 -44.27 -22.15 -12.56
C SER A 889 -45.58 -22.90 -12.25
N ASN A 890 -46.30 -22.50 -11.19
CA ASN A 890 -47.71 -22.86 -10.92
C ASN A 890 -48.43 -21.60 -10.43
N ALA A 891 -49.72 -21.44 -10.70
CA ALA A 891 -50.51 -20.28 -10.25
C ALA A 891 -50.21 -19.93 -8.81
N VAL A 892 -49.60 -18.73 -8.57
CA VAL A 892 -49.22 -18.30 -7.23
C VAL A 892 -50.45 -17.84 -6.46
N SER A 893 -50.59 -18.29 -5.21
CA SER A 893 -51.63 -17.79 -4.29
C SER A 893 -51.05 -16.62 -3.49
N LEU A 894 -51.66 -15.44 -3.66
CA LEU A 894 -51.39 -14.24 -2.88
C LEU A 894 -52.39 -14.18 -1.72
N GLU A 895 -51.91 -14.18 -0.52
CA GLU A 895 -52.75 -14.19 0.69
C GLU A 895 -52.37 -13.00 1.60
N LEU A 896 -53.32 -12.16 1.95
CA LEU A 896 -53.13 -11.06 2.88
C LEU A 896 -53.74 -11.40 4.23
N TYR A 897 -52.96 -11.21 5.31
CA TYR A 897 -53.34 -11.47 6.68
C TYR A 897 -53.31 -10.20 7.52
N ASP A 898 -54.24 -10.05 8.44
CA ASP A 898 -54.21 -9.00 9.44
C ASP A 898 -53.22 -9.33 10.58
N VAL A 899 -52.98 -8.40 11.50
CA VAL A 899 -52.06 -8.55 12.62
C VAL A 899 -52.48 -9.65 13.61
N MET A 900 -53.73 -10.16 13.55
CA MET A 900 -54.23 -11.31 14.36
C MET A 900 -54.07 -12.64 13.62
N GLY A 901 -53.44 -12.64 12.44
CA GLY A 901 -53.22 -13.84 11.63
C GLY A 901 -54.44 -14.32 10.84
N ARG A 902 -55.51 -13.51 10.72
CA ARG A 902 -56.70 -13.86 9.95
C ARG A 902 -56.48 -13.48 8.48
N LYS A 903 -56.75 -14.41 7.57
CA LYS A 903 -56.68 -14.18 6.13
C LYS A 903 -57.82 -13.24 5.70
N VAL A 904 -57.52 -12.08 5.14
CA VAL A 904 -58.44 -11.02 4.72
C VAL A 904 -58.62 -10.92 3.22
N ILE A 905 -57.57 -11.33 2.42
CA ILE A 905 -57.65 -11.45 0.98
C ILE A 905 -56.91 -12.73 0.53
N GLU A 906 -57.53 -13.39 -0.48
CA GLU A 906 -56.84 -14.43 -1.25
C GLU A 906 -57.07 -14.20 -2.72
N CYS A 907 -55.97 -14.24 -3.50
CA CYS A 907 -56.01 -14.09 -4.96
C CYS A 907 -55.02 -15.09 -5.58
N LYS A 908 -55.45 -15.81 -6.61
CA LYS A 908 -54.57 -16.69 -7.41
C LYS A 908 -54.31 -16.06 -8.76
N SER A 909 -53.03 -15.98 -9.14
CA SER A 909 -52.65 -15.39 -10.39
C SER A 909 -51.52 -16.17 -11.08
N GLN A 910 -51.48 -16.14 -12.40
CA GLN A 910 -50.36 -16.57 -13.24
C GLN A 910 -49.60 -15.37 -13.82
N SER A 911 -49.94 -14.15 -13.44
CA SER A 911 -49.27 -12.94 -13.91
C SER A 911 -48.14 -12.56 -12.96
N ALA A 912 -47.02 -12.10 -13.53
CA ALA A 912 -45.89 -11.60 -12.75
C ALA A 912 -46.24 -10.32 -11.96
N GLU A 913 -47.29 -9.62 -12.35
CA GLU A 913 -47.78 -8.40 -11.67
C GLU A 913 -49.28 -8.52 -11.38
N VAL A 914 -49.66 -8.27 -10.12
CA VAL A 914 -51.03 -8.39 -9.65
C VAL A 914 -51.41 -7.17 -8.83
N SER A 915 -52.50 -6.51 -9.16
CA SER A 915 -53.05 -5.39 -8.36
C SER A 915 -54.14 -5.89 -7.40
N LEU A 916 -53.90 -5.61 -6.10
CA LEU A 916 -54.84 -5.89 -5.02
C LEU A 916 -55.51 -4.62 -4.54
N SER A 917 -56.86 -4.62 -4.48
CA SER A 917 -57.62 -3.53 -3.87
C SER A 917 -57.82 -3.78 -2.39
N LEU A 918 -57.26 -2.90 -1.55
CA LEU A 918 -57.34 -2.94 -0.08
C LEU A 918 -58.30 -1.90 0.49
N GLN A 919 -59.05 -1.16 -0.36
CA GLN A 919 -59.90 -0.01 0.02
C GLN A 919 -61.01 -0.37 1.02
N HIS A 920 -61.40 -1.63 1.07
CA HIS A 920 -62.43 -2.16 1.97
C HIS A 920 -61.90 -2.62 3.31
N LEU A 921 -60.56 -2.60 3.50
CA LEU A 921 -59.93 -3.04 4.74
C LEU A 921 -59.69 -1.87 5.70
N PRO A 922 -59.67 -2.08 7.02
CA PRO A 922 -59.27 -1.06 7.98
C PRO A 922 -57.83 -0.61 7.79
N LYS A 923 -57.54 0.67 8.05
CA LYS A 923 -56.17 1.16 8.07
C LYS A 923 -55.34 0.41 9.12
N GLY A 924 -54.11 0.04 8.76
CA GLY A 924 -53.26 -0.76 9.64
C GLY A 924 -52.20 -1.52 8.93
N LEU A 925 -51.59 -2.45 9.67
CA LEU A 925 -50.55 -3.33 9.23
C LEU A 925 -51.11 -4.67 8.78
N TYR A 926 -50.64 -5.18 7.66
CA TYR A 926 -50.95 -6.45 7.06
C TYR A 926 -49.72 -7.25 6.67
N LEU A 927 -49.82 -8.54 6.53
CA LEU A 927 -48.78 -9.45 6.02
C LEU A 927 -49.28 -10.05 4.69
N LEU A 928 -48.60 -9.78 3.61
CA LEU A 928 -48.82 -10.38 2.30
C LEU A 928 -47.95 -11.60 2.15
N LYS A 929 -48.50 -12.74 1.80
CA LYS A 929 -47.81 -13.99 1.58
C LYS A 929 -47.98 -14.49 0.15
N ALA A 930 -46.91 -14.99 -0.47
CA ALA A 930 -46.88 -15.65 -1.76
C ALA A 930 -45.95 -16.86 -1.71
N GLY A 931 -46.47 -18.07 -1.67
CA GLY A 931 -45.68 -19.26 -1.42
C GLY A 931 -44.99 -19.24 -0.06
N SER A 932 -43.65 -19.37 -0.07
CA SER A 932 -42.83 -19.21 1.15
C SER A 932 -42.49 -17.78 1.51
N GLN A 933 -42.78 -16.83 0.62
CA GLN A 933 -42.43 -15.40 0.75
C GLN A 933 -43.48 -14.62 1.52
N THR A 934 -43.03 -13.68 2.36
CA THR A 934 -43.93 -12.80 3.13
C THR A 934 -43.44 -11.36 3.09
N ARG A 935 -44.38 -10.42 2.92
CA ARG A 935 -44.09 -8.97 2.93
C ARG A 935 -45.05 -8.24 3.86
N LYS A 936 -44.54 -7.25 4.54
CA LYS A 936 -45.32 -6.31 5.34
C LYS A 936 -45.94 -5.26 4.45
N VAL A 937 -47.26 -5.03 4.60
CA VAL A 937 -48.03 -4.01 3.88
C VAL A 937 -48.66 -3.05 4.88
N VAL A 938 -48.48 -1.76 4.68
CA VAL A 938 -49.06 -0.72 5.51
C VAL A 938 -50.16 -0.01 4.71
N LEU A 939 -51.40 -0.11 5.17
CA LEU A 939 -52.56 0.59 4.62
C LEU A 939 -52.80 1.88 5.44
N ARG A 940 -52.78 3.06 4.77
CA ARG A 940 -52.94 4.40 5.34
C ARG A 940 -54.32 4.97 5.12
#